data_db900347566a66b2da8f3bc48bc71ca4
#
_entry.id   db900347566a66b2da8f3bc48bc71ca4
#
_cell.length_a   1.000
_cell.length_b   1.000
_cell.length_c   1.000
_cell.angle_alpha   90.00
_cell.angle_beta   90.00
_cell.angle_gamma   90.00
#
_symmetry.space_group_name_H-M   'P 1'
#
loop_
_entity.id
_entity.type
_entity.pdbx_description
1 polymer ?
#
loop_
_entity_poly.entity_id
_entity_poly.type
_entity_poly.pdbx_seq_one_letter_code
_entity_poly.pdbx_strand_id
1 'polypeptide(L)'
;MELTTFTLGALGGALAVRGLSALREHRTEPAGLADILNYGFMVDDGVVLQKDGSLLAGYRYRGPDLNASTVEELDALSRHLNDALLPFADDWMFHLDAIRRPATAYPAATFPDPVTQLIDEERRAAYTRQASRQFETGYYLVVTFLPPPETLSRLSAIFVQGTDGAGMSWGRVLDSFGTALHTIENRLSARLVLERLDSDRLLGHLHECLTGLDHPVRTPPHGSYLNVVLGDQELVGGFEPRIGGRAIRAVAVQGYPHASYAGQLDLLNSLAFPFRWSNRVIPLGTREAARLIRRHQLQWFKKRKGAAAWVQEMLGGKRQSGAQSADDELFIDQDARAMAADAAEAAGENASGAVHYAFYTQVILILDPEAGKAEHVAGEILKALNDAGFPARIESVNALEAYLGTLPGHGWPNLRRPLLSTRNVADLLPVTSVWPGLGNNPSPYFAPGSPPLLWAATAGATPFRVNLHDSDVGHTLVLGKTGSGKSVLLGLLAAQFRRYPGAQVFAFDVGYSLWALARAAGGMHYDLAAGHTDALQFQPLARIHEPAERTWAAEWLEALLALQGLILTPPLRARLDRALELVAQNEPTYRTLTELTVQVQHAAIAAALRPYTVVGHYGRLLDASRDDLAESRFQVFELKHLFGLDDKIAVPVLLYLFRRIEQRLDGSPSLIEIDEAWMALMHSLFGARVHQWLLQLRKANAAVVLATQSPAQLEQLPHRHTITDSCVTRIYLPNPDATTAGQAPLYRDLGLNDQQIASIARAVPKRDYYFTSPRGSRLFELGLGPLALSILATPAGSTVDATRRDIEGLMEQHGPAWPGAWFERQGMRDWAERYEAIHGAWNGLDQKGANDENARRELDP
;
A
#
# COMPACT_ATOMS: atom_id res chain seq x y z
N MET A 1 36.37 73.81 -35.57
CA MET A 1 36.42 72.33 -35.16
C MET A 1 35.62 72.02 -33.90
N GLU A 2 35.21 73.02 -33.13
CA GLU A 2 34.43 72.78 -31.89
C GLU A 2 32.91 72.68 -32.09
N LEU A 3 32.30 73.21 -33.19
CA LEU A 3 30.84 73.09 -33.41
C LEU A 3 30.45 71.75 -33.98
N THR A 4 31.33 71.00 -34.64
CA THR A 4 31.06 69.70 -35.21
C THR A 4 31.09 68.53 -34.12
N THR A 5 31.95 68.71 -33.09
CA THR A 5 32.03 67.76 -31.97
C THR A 5 30.83 67.88 -31.04
N PHE A 6 30.26 69.07 -30.86
CA PHE A 6 29.10 69.26 -30.03
C PHE A 6 27.79 68.69 -30.68
N THR A 7 27.67 68.80 -32.00
CA THR A 7 26.52 68.27 -32.74
C THR A 7 26.57 66.72 -32.84
N LEU A 8 27.76 66.14 -33.01
CA LEU A 8 27.89 64.65 -32.96
C LEU A 8 27.70 64.08 -31.57
N GLY A 9 28.09 64.74 -30.49
CA GLY A 9 27.80 64.35 -29.11
C GLY A 9 26.29 64.48 -28.78
N ALA A 10 25.62 65.54 -29.24
CA ALA A 10 24.19 65.71 -29.04
C ALA A 10 23.34 64.67 -29.84
N LEU A 11 23.75 64.33 -31.06
CA LEU A 11 23.13 63.31 -31.89
C LEU A 11 23.38 61.89 -31.31
N GLY A 12 24.56 61.60 -30.82
CA GLY A 12 24.88 60.34 -30.13
C GLY A 12 24.10 60.18 -28.83
N GLY A 13 23.97 61.26 -28.05
CA GLY A 13 23.15 61.28 -26.82
C GLY A 13 21.65 61.13 -27.12
N ALA A 14 21.15 61.79 -28.18
CA ALA A 14 19.74 61.66 -28.60
C ALA A 14 19.39 60.24 -29.13
N LEU A 15 20.36 59.59 -29.85
CA LEU A 15 20.23 58.23 -30.31
C LEU A 15 20.31 57.22 -29.15
N ALA A 16 21.17 57.46 -28.17
CA ALA A 16 21.24 56.60 -26.95
C ALA A 16 19.99 56.74 -26.06
N VAL A 17 19.47 57.99 -25.91
CA VAL A 17 18.23 58.24 -25.18
C VAL A 17 16.99 57.65 -25.93
N ARG A 18 16.98 57.73 -27.26
CA ARG A 18 15.94 57.05 -28.07
C ARG A 18 16.05 55.53 -28.01
N GLY A 19 17.27 54.95 -28.04
CA GLY A 19 17.51 53.54 -27.85
C GLY A 19 17.10 53.04 -26.45
N LEU A 20 17.41 53.84 -25.40
CA LEU A 20 16.98 53.57 -24.04
C LEU A 20 15.47 53.76 -23.82
N SER A 21 14.81 54.72 -24.49
CA SER A 21 13.32 54.87 -24.44
C SER A 21 12.63 53.78 -25.24
N ALA A 22 13.18 53.37 -26.39
CA ALA A 22 12.64 52.21 -27.13
C ALA A 22 12.78 50.89 -26.33
N LEU A 23 13.91 50.76 -25.61
CA LEU A 23 14.06 49.63 -24.66
C LEU A 23 13.14 49.72 -23.41
N ARG A 24 12.71 50.98 -23.06
CA ARG A 24 11.67 51.21 -22.04
C ARG A 24 10.23 50.94 -22.53
N GLU A 25 9.96 51.25 -23.78
CA GLU A 25 8.66 50.99 -24.44
C GLU A 25 8.43 49.48 -24.69
N HIS A 26 9.52 48.71 -24.79
CA HIS A 26 9.46 47.23 -24.83
C HIS A 26 9.59 46.56 -23.43
N ARG A 27 9.46 47.30 -22.35
CA ARG A 27 9.12 46.65 -21.08
C ARG A 27 7.68 46.22 -21.19
N THR A 28 7.48 45.03 -21.72
CA THR A 28 6.25 44.25 -21.55
C THR A 28 5.79 44.36 -20.11
N GLU A 29 4.50 44.51 -19.89
CA GLU A 29 3.88 44.35 -18.58
C GLU A 29 4.47 43.14 -17.91
N PRO A 30 4.69 43.14 -16.55
CA PRO A 30 5.26 41.99 -15.90
C PRO A 30 4.42 40.76 -16.25
N ALA A 31 5.05 39.74 -16.86
CA ALA A 31 4.39 38.53 -17.28
C ALA A 31 3.72 37.90 -16.06
N GLY A 32 2.43 37.60 -16.13
CA GLY A 32 1.69 36.84 -15.14
C GLY A 32 2.13 35.39 -15.20
N LEU A 33 1.78 34.63 -14.16
CA LEU A 33 2.08 33.19 -14.12
C LEU A 33 1.55 32.47 -15.36
N ALA A 34 0.33 32.77 -15.78
CA ALA A 34 -0.31 32.21 -16.98
C ALA A 34 0.53 32.41 -18.26
N ASP A 35 1.28 33.51 -18.36
CA ASP A 35 2.11 33.82 -19.55
C ASP A 35 3.36 32.92 -19.59
N ILE A 36 3.89 32.56 -18.41
CA ILE A 36 5.10 31.77 -18.25
C ILE A 36 4.79 30.27 -18.47
N LEU A 37 3.58 29.83 -18.13
CA LEU A 37 3.19 28.43 -18.24
C LEU A 37 3.05 28.00 -19.70
N ASN A 38 3.66 26.85 -20.05
CA ASN A 38 3.64 26.27 -21.40
C ASN A 38 2.38 25.45 -21.73
N TYR A 39 1.43 25.29 -20.79
CA TYR A 39 0.23 24.48 -20.99
C TYR A 39 -0.79 25.18 -21.91
N GLY A 40 -1.14 24.54 -23.01
CA GLY A 40 -2.10 25.08 -24.01
C GLY A 40 -3.49 24.51 -23.81
N PHE A 41 -3.79 23.35 -24.40
CA PHE A 41 -5.13 22.77 -24.44
C PHE A 41 -5.11 21.29 -24.12
N MET A 42 -6.23 20.77 -23.59
CA MET A 42 -6.51 19.35 -23.57
C MET A 42 -6.94 18.91 -24.97
N VAL A 43 -6.24 17.93 -25.57
CA VAL A 43 -6.50 17.48 -26.94
C VAL A 43 -7.01 16.06 -27.03
N ASP A 44 -6.80 15.27 -26.00
CA ASP A 44 -7.33 13.92 -25.81
C ASP A 44 -7.39 13.63 -24.30
N ASP A 45 -8.02 12.53 -23.87
CA ASP A 45 -8.06 12.17 -22.47
C ASP A 45 -6.65 11.93 -21.92
N GLY A 46 -6.29 12.72 -20.91
CA GLY A 46 -4.94 12.71 -20.31
C GLY A 46 -3.80 13.17 -21.24
N VAL A 47 -4.11 13.93 -22.32
CA VAL A 47 -3.09 14.48 -23.24
C VAL A 47 -3.24 16.01 -23.37
N VAL A 48 -2.18 16.72 -23.01
CA VAL A 48 -2.08 18.17 -23.12
C VAL A 48 -1.21 18.56 -24.32
N LEU A 49 -1.72 19.44 -25.18
CA LEU A 49 -0.93 20.18 -26.16
C LEU A 49 -0.36 21.43 -25.49
N GLN A 50 0.94 21.57 -25.52
CA GLN A 50 1.65 22.73 -24.98
C GLN A 50 1.72 23.89 -25.99
N LYS A 51 2.02 25.11 -25.52
CA LYS A 51 2.13 26.31 -26.37
C LYS A 51 3.26 26.21 -27.41
N ASP A 52 4.34 25.49 -27.12
CA ASP A 52 5.45 25.21 -28.03
C ASP A 52 5.17 24.09 -29.03
N GLY A 53 3.98 23.51 -28.98
CA GLY A 53 3.55 22.41 -29.85
C GLY A 53 3.92 21.00 -29.36
N SER A 54 4.54 20.89 -28.20
CA SER A 54 4.82 19.57 -27.61
C SER A 54 3.56 18.94 -27.01
N LEU A 55 3.55 17.60 -26.95
CA LEU A 55 2.51 16.80 -26.30
C LEU A 55 2.98 16.31 -24.96
N LEU A 56 2.07 16.30 -23.96
CA LEU A 56 2.36 15.88 -22.60
C LEU A 56 1.30 14.91 -22.12
N ALA A 57 1.73 13.80 -21.50
CA ALA A 57 0.88 12.83 -20.81
C ALA A 57 1.53 12.40 -19.50
N GLY A 58 0.71 11.91 -18.55
CA GLY A 58 1.18 11.58 -17.22
C GLY A 58 0.74 10.20 -16.75
N TYR A 59 1.54 9.66 -15.82
CA TYR A 59 1.30 8.40 -15.12
C TYR A 59 1.51 8.59 -13.63
N ARG A 60 0.69 7.93 -12.84
CA ARG A 60 1.02 7.60 -11.47
C ARG A 60 1.73 6.24 -11.47
N TYR A 61 2.83 6.12 -10.74
CA TYR A 61 3.51 4.83 -10.66
C TYR A 61 3.86 4.45 -9.22
N ARG A 62 4.18 3.18 -9.05
CA ARG A 62 4.70 2.64 -7.82
C ARG A 62 5.76 1.60 -8.15
N GLY A 63 6.94 1.77 -7.59
CA GLY A 63 8.02 0.80 -7.67
C GLY A 63 7.94 -0.27 -6.57
N PRO A 64 8.88 -1.23 -6.58
CA PRO A 64 9.02 -2.22 -5.52
C PRO A 64 9.30 -1.54 -4.17
N ASP A 65 8.92 -2.23 -3.08
CA ASP A 65 9.21 -1.69 -1.73
C ASP A 65 10.69 -1.87 -1.41
N LEU A 66 11.36 -0.76 -1.08
CA LEU A 66 12.78 -0.73 -0.77
C LEU A 66 13.17 -1.71 0.35
N ASN A 67 12.36 -1.79 1.39
CA ASN A 67 12.64 -2.63 2.56
C ASN A 67 12.47 -4.14 2.29
N ALA A 68 11.78 -4.47 1.20
CA ALA A 68 11.50 -5.85 0.80
C ALA A 68 12.38 -6.34 -0.35
N SER A 69 13.04 -5.42 -1.09
CA SER A 69 13.82 -5.74 -2.27
C SER A 69 15.26 -6.13 -1.92
N THR A 70 15.79 -7.12 -2.64
CA THR A 70 17.22 -7.46 -2.56
C THR A 70 18.05 -6.50 -3.42
N VAL A 71 19.37 -6.47 -3.20
CA VAL A 71 20.29 -5.66 -4.00
C VAL A 71 20.21 -6.08 -5.47
N GLU A 72 20.14 -7.38 -5.75
CA GLU A 72 20.05 -7.94 -7.10
C GLU A 72 18.74 -7.53 -7.80
N GLU A 73 17.64 -7.44 -7.05
CA GLU A 73 16.35 -6.97 -7.57
C GLU A 73 16.40 -5.49 -7.92
N LEU A 74 17.06 -4.67 -7.08
CA LEU A 74 17.25 -3.23 -7.34
C LEU A 74 18.18 -2.99 -8.54
N ASP A 75 19.28 -3.74 -8.65
CA ASP A 75 20.17 -3.68 -9.82
C ASP A 75 19.44 -4.13 -11.10
N ALA A 76 18.58 -5.13 -11.02
CA ALA A 76 17.76 -5.57 -12.15
C ALA A 76 16.73 -4.49 -12.54
N LEU A 77 16.16 -3.77 -11.56
CA LEU A 77 15.27 -2.63 -11.81
C LEU A 77 16.02 -1.50 -12.54
N SER A 78 17.21 -1.11 -12.06
CA SER A 78 18.02 -0.06 -12.68
C SER A 78 18.39 -0.41 -14.12
N ARG A 79 18.84 -1.63 -14.38
CA ARG A 79 19.11 -2.10 -15.75
C ARG A 79 17.88 -2.04 -16.64
N HIS A 80 16.72 -2.47 -16.13
CA HIS A 80 15.47 -2.45 -16.87
C HIS A 80 15.02 -1.01 -17.21
N LEU A 81 15.21 -0.07 -16.31
CA LEU A 81 14.93 1.36 -16.55
C LEU A 81 15.88 1.96 -17.58
N ASN A 82 17.18 1.64 -17.53
CA ASN A 82 18.12 2.01 -18.57
C ASN A 82 17.60 1.53 -19.95
N ASP A 83 17.23 0.25 -20.06
CA ASP A 83 16.74 -0.34 -21.30
C ASP A 83 15.42 0.29 -21.78
N ALA A 84 14.59 0.74 -20.82
CA ALA A 84 13.34 1.43 -21.13
C ALA A 84 13.59 2.83 -21.70
N LEU A 85 14.66 3.50 -21.30
CA LEU A 85 15.03 4.85 -21.78
C LEU A 85 15.76 4.85 -23.13
N LEU A 86 16.43 3.77 -23.51
CA LEU A 86 17.23 3.67 -24.75
C LEU A 86 16.48 4.04 -26.06
N PRO A 87 15.18 3.77 -26.26
CA PRO A 87 14.49 4.14 -27.49
C PRO A 87 14.25 5.64 -27.67
N PHE A 88 14.44 6.45 -26.62
CA PHE A 88 14.09 7.87 -26.61
C PHE A 88 15.35 8.72 -26.80
N ALA A 89 15.21 9.80 -27.56
CA ALA A 89 16.30 10.69 -27.93
C ALA A 89 15.89 12.17 -27.76
N ASP A 90 16.47 13.05 -28.59
CA ASP A 90 16.44 14.53 -28.45
C ASP A 90 15.03 15.14 -28.37
N ASP A 91 14.01 14.46 -28.88
CA ASP A 91 12.64 14.98 -28.94
C ASP A 91 11.80 14.66 -27.69
N TRP A 92 12.41 14.00 -26.70
CA TRP A 92 11.72 13.53 -25.50
C TRP A 92 12.25 14.19 -24.23
N MET A 93 11.34 14.36 -23.28
CA MET A 93 11.66 14.81 -21.94
C MET A 93 10.79 14.08 -20.93
N PHE A 94 11.39 13.62 -19.83
CA PHE A 94 10.73 12.93 -18.75
C PHE A 94 10.87 13.73 -17.46
N HIS A 95 9.76 13.91 -16.74
CA HIS A 95 9.76 14.40 -15.36
C HIS A 95 9.29 13.25 -14.45
N LEU A 96 10.12 12.90 -13.49
CA LEU A 96 9.78 11.92 -12.46
C LEU A 96 9.75 12.64 -11.12
N ASP A 97 8.57 12.74 -10.55
CA ASP A 97 8.33 13.45 -9.30
C ASP A 97 7.95 12.46 -8.20
N ALA A 98 8.60 12.61 -7.04
CA ALA A 98 8.17 12.01 -5.79
C ALA A 98 7.64 13.14 -4.88
N ILE A 99 6.32 13.17 -4.68
CA ILE A 99 5.65 14.19 -3.88
C ILE A 99 5.30 13.61 -2.53
N ARG A 100 5.97 14.12 -1.49
CA ARG A 100 5.76 13.72 -0.12
C ARG A 100 4.77 14.64 0.57
N ARG A 101 3.64 14.09 1.01
CA ARG A 101 2.51 14.80 1.61
C ARG A 101 2.25 14.30 3.02
N PRO A 102 1.62 15.09 3.90
CA PRO A 102 1.07 14.56 5.14
C PRO A 102 0.16 13.36 4.85
N ALA A 103 0.28 12.31 5.64
CA ALA A 103 -0.52 11.11 5.47
C ALA A 103 -2.01 11.39 5.70
N THR A 104 -2.86 10.60 5.04
CA THR A 104 -4.32 10.68 5.19
C THR A 104 -4.72 10.50 6.66
N ALA A 105 -5.61 11.33 7.15
CA ALA A 105 -6.13 11.24 8.50
C ALA A 105 -6.83 9.89 8.75
N TYR A 106 -6.69 9.38 9.96
CA TYR A 106 -7.44 8.20 10.40
C TYR A 106 -8.92 8.56 10.52
N PRO A 107 -9.84 8.02 9.70
CA PRO A 107 -11.25 8.40 9.73
C PRO A 107 -11.93 7.90 11.01
N ALA A 108 -12.94 8.61 11.45
CA ALA A 108 -13.84 8.09 12.46
C ALA A 108 -14.64 6.90 11.90
N ALA A 109 -14.90 5.92 12.74
CA ALA A 109 -15.71 4.75 12.39
C ALA A 109 -16.75 4.52 13.50
N THR A 110 -17.85 3.87 13.14
CA THR A 110 -18.92 3.45 14.08
C THR A 110 -18.83 1.96 14.25
N PHE A 111 -18.93 1.49 15.49
CA PHE A 111 -18.89 0.08 15.82
C PHE A 111 -20.20 -0.36 16.47
N PRO A 112 -20.54 -1.64 16.46
CA PRO A 112 -21.80 -2.14 17.02
C PRO A 112 -21.78 -2.28 18.56
N ASP A 113 -20.71 -1.90 19.23
CA ASP A 113 -20.56 -1.95 20.70
C ASP A 113 -19.54 -0.94 21.21
N PRO A 114 -19.69 -0.50 22.50
CA PRO A 114 -18.82 0.51 23.09
C PRO A 114 -17.35 0.11 23.20
N VAL A 115 -17.03 -1.17 23.40
CA VAL A 115 -15.66 -1.63 23.66
C VAL A 115 -14.83 -1.61 22.38
N THR A 116 -15.35 -2.15 21.29
CA THR A 116 -14.67 -2.10 19.98
C THR A 116 -14.57 -0.67 19.45
N GLN A 117 -15.56 0.19 19.75
CA GLN A 117 -15.52 1.62 19.49
C GLN A 117 -14.35 2.29 20.24
N LEU A 118 -14.18 2.03 21.53
CA LEU A 118 -13.11 2.61 22.34
C LEU A 118 -11.72 2.10 21.94
N ILE A 119 -11.58 0.83 21.53
CA ILE A 119 -10.34 0.29 20.99
C ILE A 119 -9.92 1.07 19.73
N ASP A 120 -10.86 1.37 18.83
CA ASP A 120 -10.59 2.17 17.64
C ASP A 120 -10.26 3.63 17.99
N GLU A 121 -10.96 4.23 18.94
CA GLU A 121 -10.69 5.60 19.40
C GLU A 121 -9.30 5.74 20.02
N GLU A 122 -8.86 4.79 20.84
CA GLU A 122 -7.50 4.76 21.39
C GLU A 122 -6.45 4.74 20.28
N ARG A 123 -6.65 3.88 19.27
CA ARG A 123 -5.76 3.77 18.11
C ARG A 123 -5.76 5.04 17.28
N ARG A 124 -6.93 5.61 17.01
CA ARG A 124 -7.08 6.88 16.29
C ARG A 124 -6.41 8.03 17.05
N ALA A 125 -6.57 8.11 18.37
CA ALA A 125 -5.91 9.11 19.19
C ALA A 125 -4.38 8.97 19.16
N ALA A 126 -3.86 7.74 19.20
CA ALA A 126 -2.43 7.46 19.08
C ALA A 126 -1.90 7.88 17.70
N TYR A 127 -2.62 7.55 16.61
CA TYR A 127 -2.30 7.95 15.25
C TYR A 127 -2.32 9.47 15.10
N THR A 128 -3.35 10.15 15.59
CA THR A 128 -3.49 11.61 15.50
C THR A 128 -2.36 12.35 16.22
N ARG A 129 -1.90 11.85 17.38
CA ARG A 129 -0.74 12.43 18.08
C ARG A 129 0.55 12.36 17.24
N GLN A 130 0.67 11.40 16.35
CA GLN A 130 1.82 11.21 15.47
C GLN A 130 1.60 11.77 14.06
N ALA A 131 0.42 12.32 13.75
CA ALA A 131 0.04 12.74 12.40
C ALA A 131 1.02 13.76 11.78
N SER A 132 1.59 14.66 12.60
CA SER A 132 2.59 15.64 12.14
C SER A 132 3.93 15.01 11.69
N ARG A 133 4.14 13.72 11.97
CA ARG A 133 5.34 12.96 11.60
C ARG A 133 5.06 11.87 10.55
N GLN A 134 3.83 11.79 10.05
CA GLN A 134 3.42 10.76 9.12
C GLN A 134 3.19 11.35 7.73
N PHE A 135 3.86 10.78 6.74
CA PHE A 135 3.86 11.25 5.36
C PHE A 135 3.72 10.09 4.39
N GLU A 136 3.07 10.36 3.27
CA GLU A 136 2.95 9.45 2.14
C GLU A 136 3.60 10.06 0.92
N THR A 137 4.22 9.22 0.08
CA THR A 137 4.85 9.67 -1.16
C THR A 137 4.05 9.18 -2.36
N GLY A 138 3.59 10.11 -3.19
CA GLY A 138 3.03 9.83 -4.51
C GLY A 138 4.13 9.94 -5.57
N TYR A 139 4.18 8.98 -6.50
CA TYR A 139 5.17 8.95 -7.56
C TYR A 139 4.48 9.19 -8.91
N TYR A 140 5.03 10.11 -9.70
CA TYR A 140 4.46 10.53 -10.98
C TYR A 140 5.53 10.54 -12.05
N LEU A 141 5.18 10.10 -13.24
CA LEU A 141 5.97 10.20 -14.46
C LEU A 141 5.20 11.03 -15.46
N VAL A 142 5.77 12.14 -15.90
CA VAL A 142 5.22 12.94 -16.99
C VAL A 142 6.15 12.86 -18.19
N VAL A 143 5.59 12.48 -19.31
CA VAL A 143 6.28 12.30 -20.58
C VAL A 143 5.92 13.46 -21.50
N THR A 144 6.92 14.13 -22.06
CA THR A 144 6.75 15.22 -23.03
C THR A 144 7.44 14.84 -24.32
N PHE A 145 6.74 15.03 -25.43
CA PHE A 145 7.24 14.77 -26.77
C PHE A 145 7.14 16.05 -27.61
N LEU A 146 8.26 16.49 -28.17
CA LEU A 146 8.33 17.64 -29.09
C LEU A 146 8.39 17.13 -30.53
N PRO A 147 7.31 17.27 -31.30
CA PRO A 147 7.31 16.86 -32.70
C PRO A 147 8.36 17.60 -33.54
N PRO A 148 8.89 17.00 -34.64
CA PRO A 148 9.84 17.64 -35.52
C PRO A 148 9.37 19.01 -36.05
N PRO A 149 10.26 19.97 -36.30
CA PRO A 149 9.91 21.34 -36.73
C PRO A 149 9.05 21.42 -37.99
N GLU A 150 9.19 20.48 -38.91
CA GLU A 150 8.34 20.38 -40.12
C GLU A 150 6.88 20.09 -39.78
N THR A 151 6.63 19.36 -38.72
CA THR A 151 5.30 19.07 -38.20
C THR A 151 4.76 20.25 -37.43
N LEU A 152 5.60 20.92 -36.63
CA LEU A 152 5.21 22.13 -35.87
C LEU A 152 4.78 23.30 -36.76
N SER A 153 5.50 23.51 -37.90
CA SER A 153 5.11 24.56 -38.85
C SER A 153 3.74 24.31 -39.49
N ARG A 154 3.37 23.05 -39.68
CA ARG A 154 2.03 22.68 -40.15
C ARG A 154 0.97 22.80 -39.06
N LEU A 155 1.34 22.51 -37.80
CA LEU A 155 0.44 22.69 -36.63
C LEU A 155 0.12 24.16 -36.39
N SER A 156 1.06 25.08 -36.51
CA SER A 156 0.81 26.52 -36.37
C SER A 156 -0.15 27.04 -37.43
N ALA A 157 -0.12 26.50 -38.64
CA ALA A 157 -1.07 26.85 -39.73
C ALA A 157 -2.51 26.38 -39.43
N ILE A 158 -2.72 25.31 -38.66
CA ILE A 158 -4.05 24.83 -38.24
C ILE A 158 -4.72 25.82 -37.29
N PHE A 159 -3.97 26.37 -36.36
CA PHE A 159 -4.51 27.37 -35.40
C PHE A 159 -4.87 28.71 -36.06
N VAL A 160 -4.34 28.95 -37.26
CA VAL A 160 -4.55 30.26 -37.94
C VAL A 160 -5.57 30.20 -39.09
N GLN A 161 -5.76 29.03 -39.77
CA GLN A 161 -6.50 28.97 -41.03
C GLN A 161 -7.58 27.92 -41.19
N GLY A 162 -7.84 27.04 -40.25
CA GLY A 162 -8.99 26.10 -40.29
C GLY A 162 -9.16 25.27 -41.60
N THR A 163 -8.07 24.76 -42.20
CA THR A 163 -8.11 24.02 -43.46
C THR A 163 -8.23 22.52 -43.27
N ASP A 164 -9.15 21.87 -44.01
CA ASP A 164 -9.52 20.45 -43.92
C ASP A 164 -8.36 19.44 -44.13
N GLY A 165 -7.26 19.87 -44.74
CA GLY A 165 -6.06 19.01 -44.95
C GLY A 165 -5.16 18.85 -43.72
N ALA A 166 -5.35 19.67 -42.72
CA ALA A 166 -4.51 19.71 -41.51
C ALA A 166 -4.93 18.66 -40.47
N GLY A 167 -6.21 18.23 -40.43
CA GLY A 167 -6.72 17.24 -39.50
C GLY A 167 -6.04 15.84 -39.61
N MET A 168 -5.71 15.45 -40.87
CA MET A 168 -5.04 14.14 -41.11
C MET A 168 -3.56 14.12 -40.67
N SER A 169 -2.89 15.28 -40.61
CA SER A 169 -1.52 15.38 -40.10
C SER A 169 -1.47 15.34 -38.57
N TRP A 170 -2.44 15.98 -37.90
CA TRP A 170 -2.55 16.01 -36.44
C TRP A 170 -2.92 14.65 -35.85
N GLY A 171 -3.92 13.95 -36.42
CA GLY A 171 -4.27 12.60 -35.99
C GLY A 171 -3.07 11.66 -35.98
N ARG A 172 -2.20 11.70 -37.00
CA ARG A 172 -0.97 10.89 -37.06
C ARG A 172 0.04 11.23 -35.96
N VAL A 173 0.12 12.47 -35.54
CA VAL A 173 1.03 12.86 -34.44
C VAL A 173 0.50 12.31 -33.11
N LEU A 174 -0.81 12.42 -32.87
CA LEU A 174 -1.45 11.83 -31.69
C LEU A 174 -1.33 10.30 -31.68
N ASP A 175 -1.55 9.64 -32.83
CA ASP A 175 -1.40 8.18 -32.96
C ASP A 175 0.05 7.74 -32.69
N SER A 176 1.04 8.51 -33.22
CA SER A 176 2.46 8.24 -32.96
C SER A 176 2.82 8.44 -31.49
N PHE A 177 2.31 9.50 -30.86
CA PHE A 177 2.50 9.72 -29.43
C PHE A 177 1.83 8.63 -28.59
N GLY A 178 0.59 8.25 -28.93
CA GLY A 178 -0.11 7.14 -28.29
C GLY A 178 0.66 5.82 -28.40
N THR A 179 1.22 5.50 -29.56
CA THR A 179 2.07 4.31 -29.77
C THR A 179 3.32 4.36 -28.89
N ALA A 180 3.95 5.53 -28.76
CA ALA A 180 5.12 5.68 -27.90
C ALA A 180 4.75 5.53 -26.40
N LEU A 181 3.60 6.09 -25.97
CA LEU A 181 3.09 5.89 -24.61
C LEU A 181 2.84 4.41 -24.31
N HIS A 182 2.23 3.66 -25.22
CA HIS A 182 2.07 2.20 -25.07
C HIS A 182 3.41 1.46 -24.97
N THR A 183 4.42 1.94 -25.69
CA THR A 183 5.77 1.36 -25.61
C THR A 183 6.38 1.59 -24.21
N ILE A 184 6.21 2.79 -23.64
CA ILE A 184 6.62 3.11 -22.26
C ILE A 184 5.87 2.24 -21.26
N GLU A 185 4.54 2.16 -21.38
CA GLU A 185 3.69 1.32 -20.53
C GLU A 185 4.16 -0.13 -20.52
N ASN A 186 4.29 -0.73 -21.69
CA ASN A 186 4.70 -2.12 -21.82
C ASN A 186 6.11 -2.41 -21.27
N ARG A 187 7.04 -1.47 -21.42
CA ARG A 187 8.39 -1.62 -20.90
C ARG A 187 8.43 -1.45 -19.38
N LEU A 188 7.83 -0.40 -18.85
CA LEU A 188 7.92 -0.10 -17.43
C LEU A 188 7.02 -1.00 -16.57
N SER A 189 5.87 -1.46 -17.08
CA SER A 189 4.93 -2.32 -16.32
C SER A 189 5.52 -3.68 -15.93
N ALA A 190 6.61 -4.11 -16.52
CA ALA A 190 7.31 -5.33 -16.11
C ALA A 190 7.91 -5.22 -14.69
N ARG A 191 8.17 -4.01 -14.19
CA ARG A 191 8.82 -3.75 -12.89
C ARG A 191 8.13 -2.70 -12.04
N LEU A 192 7.31 -1.85 -12.64
CA LEU A 192 6.58 -0.79 -11.97
C LEU A 192 5.08 -1.01 -12.15
N VAL A 193 4.30 -0.69 -11.15
CA VAL A 193 2.84 -0.58 -11.30
C VAL A 193 2.56 0.81 -11.86
N LEU A 194 2.08 0.89 -13.12
CA LEU A 194 1.75 2.15 -13.78
C LEU A 194 0.24 2.29 -13.92
N GLU A 195 -0.22 3.52 -13.71
CA GLU A 195 -1.60 3.93 -13.94
C GLU A 195 -1.59 5.24 -14.74
N ARG A 196 -2.12 5.23 -15.96
CA ARG A 196 -2.23 6.44 -16.77
C ARG A 196 -3.20 7.42 -16.11
N LEU A 197 -2.83 8.68 -16.08
CA LEU A 197 -3.68 9.74 -15.55
C LEU A 197 -4.71 10.13 -16.62
N ASP A 198 -6.00 10.15 -16.24
CA ASP A 198 -7.03 10.82 -17.01
C ASP A 198 -6.86 12.35 -16.96
N SER A 199 -7.70 13.06 -17.68
CA SER A 199 -7.61 14.52 -17.81
C SER A 199 -7.69 15.26 -16.48
N ASP A 200 -8.63 14.88 -15.59
CA ASP A 200 -8.81 15.53 -14.29
C ASP A 200 -7.62 15.29 -13.37
N ARG A 201 -7.13 14.06 -13.32
CA ARG A 201 -5.99 13.68 -12.48
C ARG A 201 -4.67 14.27 -12.97
N LEU A 202 -4.50 14.36 -14.31
CA LEU A 202 -3.32 15.01 -14.90
C LEU A 202 -3.31 16.50 -14.55
N LEU A 203 -4.44 17.21 -14.73
CA LEU A 203 -4.55 18.63 -14.37
C LEU A 203 -4.34 18.86 -12.87
N GLY A 204 -4.88 17.98 -12.02
CA GLY A 204 -4.64 18.01 -10.57
C GLY A 204 -3.15 17.88 -10.24
N HIS A 205 -2.43 16.94 -10.87
CA HIS A 205 -0.99 16.77 -10.69
C HIS A 205 -0.20 18.00 -11.19
N LEU A 206 -0.52 18.54 -12.37
CA LEU A 206 0.15 19.74 -12.89
C LEU A 206 -0.07 20.95 -11.97
N HIS A 207 -1.28 21.13 -11.46
CA HIS A 207 -1.61 22.19 -10.51
C HIS A 207 -0.87 22.01 -9.17
N GLU A 208 -0.81 20.79 -8.66
CA GLU A 208 -0.05 20.49 -7.44
C GLU A 208 1.47 20.75 -7.63
N CYS A 209 2.02 20.37 -8.77
CA CYS A 209 3.41 20.68 -9.11
C CYS A 209 3.68 22.20 -9.10
N LEU A 210 2.69 22.98 -9.47
CA LEU A 210 2.75 24.44 -9.53
C LEU A 210 2.56 25.06 -8.14
N THR A 211 1.50 24.72 -7.43
CA THR A 211 1.06 25.44 -6.22
C THR A 211 1.39 24.72 -4.91
N GLY A 212 1.70 23.41 -4.95
CA GLY A 212 1.82 22.55 -3.78
C GLY A 212 0.48 22.24 -3.09
N LEU A 213 -0.65 22.48 -3.78
CA LEU A 213 -1.99 22.19 -3.28
C LEU A 213 -2.51 20.90 -3.92
N ASP A 214 -2.81 19.91 -3.09
CA ASP A 214 -3.42 18.65 -3.50
C ASP A 214 -4.95 18.77 -3.41
N HIS A 215 -5.59 19.07 -4.55
CA HIS A 215 -7.04 19.09 -4.68
C HIS A 215 -7.47 18.67 -6.09
N PRO A 216 -8.70 18.17 -6.27
CA PRO A 216 -9.22 17.81 -7.58
C PRO A 216 -9.35 19.04 -8.49
N VAL A 217 -8.81 18.95 -9.69
CA VAL A 217 -9.00 19.95 -10.77
C VAL A 217 -9.86 19.29 -11.85
N ARG A 218 -10.98 19.90 -12.19
CA ARG A 218 -11.85 19.39 -13.26
C ARG A 218 -11.38 19.90 -14.61
N THR A 219 -11.48 19.06 -15.60
CA THR A 219 -11.19 19.39 -16.99
C THR A 219 -12.14 20.48 -17.48
N PRO A 220 -11.62 21.63 -17.93
CA PRO A 220 -12.46 22.71 -18.45
C PRO A 220 -13.05 22.31 -19.82
N PRO A 221 -14.08 23.02 -20.30
CA PRO A 221 -14.66 22.82 -21.64
C PRO A 221 -13.59 22.85 -22.73
N HIS A 222 -13.81 22.11 -23.82
CA HIS A 222 -12.90 22.07 -24.97
C HIS A 222 -12.59 23.50 -25.48
N GLY A 223 -11.31 23.72 -25.79
CA GLY A 223 -10.83 25.01 -26.27
C GLY A 223 -10.45 26.01 -25.17
N SER A 224 -10.57 25.65 -23.91
CA SER A 224 -10.09 26.47 -22.78
C SER A 224 -8.57 26.42 -22.64
N TYR A 225 -7.97 27.59 -22.43
CA TYR A 225 -6.53 27.71 -22.20
C TYR A 225 -6.14 27.19 -20.80
N LEU A 226 -5.40 26.11 -20.74
CA LEU A 226 -4.99 25.45 -19.48
C LEU A 226 -4.05 26.30 -18.64
N ASN A 227 -3.19 27.12 -19.27
CA ASN A 227 -2.30 28.03 -18.55
C ASN A 227 -3.05 29.05 -17.69
N VAL A 228 -4.27 29.47 -18.13
CA VAL A 228 -5.14 30.37 -17.35
C VAL A 228 -5.81 29.62 -16.20
N VAL A 229 -6.26 28.39 -16.46
CA VAL A 229 -6.92 27.55 -15.44
C VAL A 229 -5.94 27.14 -14.35
N LEU A 230 -4.72 26.74 -14.74
CA LEU A 230 -3.70 26.27 -13.79
C LEU A 230 -2.94 27.44 -13.12
N GLY A 231 -2.86 28.60 -13.79
CA GLY A 231 -2.16 29.79 -13.30
C GLY A 231 -3.02 30.68 -12.39
N ASP A 232 -3.81 30.09 -11.51
CA ASP A 232 -4.77 30.76 -10.62
C ASP A 232 -4.14 31.45 -9.40
N GLN A 233 -2.83 31.22 -9.17
CA GLN A 233 -2.08 31.76 -8.04
C GLN A 233 -1.09 32.84 -8.48
N GLU A 234 -0.87 33.85 -7.63
CA GLU A 234 0.15 34.85 -7.87
C GLU A 234 1.56 34.27 -7.66
N LEU A 235 2.44 34.48 -8.65
CA LEU A 235 3.87 34.14 -8.55
C LEU A 235 4.68 35.42 -8.32
N VAL A 236 5.32 35.52 -7.17
CA VAL A 236 6.24 36.60 -6.81
C VAL A 236 7.67 36.11 -6.99
N GLY A 237 8.43 36.73 -7.85
CA GLY A 237 9.84 36.42 -8.10
C GLY A 237 10.78 37.07 -7.08
N GLY A 238 12.08 37.03 -7.37
CA GLY A 238 13.15 37.62 -6.52
C GLY A 238 13.95 36.59 -5.75
N PHE A 239 14.66 37.06 -4.71
CA PHE A 239 15.51 36.19 -3.89
C PHE A 239 14.72 35.23 -2.98
N GLU A 240 13.48 35.60 -2.66
CA GLU A 240 12.55 34.79 -1.86
C GLU A 240 11.24 34.59 -2.63
N PRO A 241 11.27 33.76 -3.68
CA PRO A 241 10.09 33.58 -4.51
C PRO A 241 8.94 32.96 -3.72
N ARG A 242 7.70 33.29 -4.12
CA ARG A 242 6.46 32.81 -3.52
C ARG A 242 5.43 32.48 -4.59
N ILE A 243 4.61 31.48 -4.31
CA ILE A 243 3.44 31.10 -5.11
C ILE A 243 2.22 31.02 -4.21
N GLY A 244 1.16 31.79 -4.51
CA GLY A 244 -0.05 31.80 -3.69
C GLY A 244 0.19 32.05 -2.20
N GLY A 245 1.16 32.94 -1.87
CA GLY A 245 1.57 33.21 -0.48
C GLY A 245 2.52 32.18 0.14
N ARG A 246 2.78 31.03 -0.47
CA ARG A 246 3.74 30.01 0.00
C ARG A 246 5.17 30.37 -0.43
N ALA A 247 6.10 30.34 0.51
CA ALA A 247 7.51 30.49 0.22
C ALA A 247 8.04 29.30 -0.58
N ILE A 248 8.82 29.56 -1.61
CA ILE A 248 9.49 28.55 -2.44
C ILE A 248 10.94 28.42 -1.95
N ARG A 249 11.36 27.21 -1.59
CA ARG A 249 12.76 26.88 -1.38
C ARG A 249 13.13 25.71 -2.29
N ALA A 250 14.25 25.85 -2.99
CA ALA A 250 14.73 24.86 -3.94
C ALA A 250 16.13 24.39 -3.52
N VAL A 251 16.25 23.11 -3.19
CA VAL A 251 17.53 22.45 -2.93
C VAL A 251 17.97 21.75 -4.21
N ALA A 252 19.01 22.26 -4.87
CA ALA A 252 19.50 21.74 -6.14
C ALA A 252 20.79 20.94 -5.94
N VAL A 253 20.85 19.74 -6.50
CA VAL A 253 22.06 18.90 -6.53
C VAL A 253 23.05 19.50 -7.52
N GLN A 254 24.30 19.68 -7.06
CA GLN A 254 25.36 20.29 -7.85
C GLN A 254 26.35 19.29 -8.44
N GLY A 255 26.50 18.14 -7.79
CA GLY A 255 27.42 17.09 -8.18
C GLY A 255 26.93 15.72 -7.78
N TYR A 256 27.49 14.71 -8.40
CA TYR A 256 27.14 13.31 -8.20
C TYR A 256 28.37 12.53 -7.75
N PRO A 257 28.21 11.45 -6.96
CA PRO A 257 29.33 10.59 -6.56
C PRO A 257 29.92 9.86 -7.78
N HIS A 258 31.14 9.36 -7.66
CA HIS A 258 31.83 8.62 -8.72
C HIS A 258 31.14 7.34 -9.14
N ALA A 259 30.40 6.72 -8.23
CA ALA A 259 29.63 5.51 -8.51
C ALA A 259 28.21 5.72 -7.98
N SER A 260 27.24 5.28 -8.76
CA SER A 260 25.84 5.23 -8.36
C SER A 260 25.39 3.78 -8.15
N TYR A 261 24.35 3.61 -7.35
CA TYR A 261 23.63 2.35 -7.16
C TYR A 261 22.15 2.62 -6.97
N ALA A 262 21.34 1.65 -7.37
CA ALA A 262 19.90 1.77 -7.30
C ALA A 262 19.41 2.04 -5.87
N GLY A 263 18.54 3.03 -5.71
CA GLY A 263 17.97 3.41 -4.41
C GLY A 263 18.89 4.26 -3.52
N GLN A 264 19.98 4.78 -4.02
CA GLN A 264 20.92 5.61 -3.24
C GLN A 264 20.26 6.84 -2.59
N LEU A 265 19.21 7.39 -3.20
CA LEU A 265 18.47 8.57 -2.71
C LEU A 265 17.18 8.19 -1.96
N ASP A 266 16.93 6.91 -1.70
CA ASP A 266 15.72 6.46 -1.00
C ASP A 266 15.67 6.92 0.47
N LEU A 267 16.79 7.39 1.01
CA LEU A 267 16.83 8.08 2.30
C LEU A 267 15.80 9.23 2.38
N LEU A 268 15.50 9.90 1.24
CA LEU A 268 14.50 10.96 1.18
C LEU A 268 13.10 10.47 1.57
N ASN A 269 12.76 9.19 1.31
CA ASN A 269 11.50 8.59 1.71
C ASN A 269 11.37 8.43 3.25
N SER A 270 12.44 8.52 4.01
CA SER A 270 12.44 8.45 5.47
C SER A 270 12.21 9.79 6.15
N LEU A 271 12.34 10.91 5.43
CA LEU A 271 12.22 12.24 5.99
C LEU A 271 10.77 12.53 6.41
N ALA A 272 10.59 13.14 7.57
CA ALA A 272 9.29 13.49 8.14
C ALA A 272 8.89 14.94 7.82
N PHE A 273 8.97 15.33 6.53
CA PHE A 273 8.65 16.65 6.01
C PHE A 273 7.93 16.55 4.68
N PRO A 274 7.07 17.52 4.30
CA PRO A 274 6.49 17.60 2.98
C PRO A 274 7.52 18.23 2.01
N PHE A 275 7.69 17.64 0.84
CA PHE A 275 8.53 18.17 -0.25
C PHE A 275 8.14 17.52 -1.57
N ARG A 276 8.57 18.09 -2.69
CA ARG A 276 8.57 17.50 -4.01
C ARG A 276 10.00 17.28 -4.50
N TRP A 277 10.37 16.05 -4.73
CA TRP A 277 11.63 15.66 -5.34
C TRP A 277 11.40 15.46 -6.84
N SER A 278 11.86 16.43 -7.63
CA SER A 278 11.68 16.47 -9.06
C SER A 278 12.97 16.13 -9.80
N ASN A 279 12.83 15.23 -10.77
CA ASN A 279 13.90 14.74 -11.61
C ASN A 279 13.51 14.95 -13.07
N ARG A 280 14.27 15.76 -13.80
CA ARG A 280 14.08 15.98 -15.22
C ARG A 280 15.18 15.30 -16.02
N VAL A 281 14.77 14.48 -16.98
CA VAL A 281 15.63 13.70 -17.86
C VAL A 281 15.34 14.13 -19.30
N ILE A 282 16.35 14.61 -20.01
CA ILE A 282 16.27 14.92 -21.45
C ILE A 282 17.28 14.01 -22.16
N PRO A 283 16.82 12.88 -22.73
CA PRO A 283 17.69 11.98 -23.48
C PRO A 283 18.32 12.68 -24.68
N LEU A 284 19.51 12.27 -25.05
CA LEU A 284 20.24 12.79 -26.20
C LEU A 284 20.43 11.69 -27.25
N GLY A 285 20.30 12.07 -28.49
CA GLY A 285 20.70 11.21 -29.60
C GLY A 285 22.19 10.88 -29.55
N THR A 286 22.58 9.67 -29.94
CA THR A 286 23.96 9.16 -29.89
C THR A 286 24.98 10.14 -30.50
N ARG A 287 24.62 10.87 -31.57
CA ARG A 287 25.49 11.86 -32.23
C ARG A 287 25.72 13.10 -31.37
N GLU A 288 24.66 13.63 -30.77
CA GLU A 288 24.78 14.85 -29.94
C GLU A 288 25.50 14.52 -28.63
N ALA A 289 25.20 13.40 -28.01
CA ALA A 289 25.91 12.88 -26.86
C ALA A 289 27.41 12.73 -27.15
N ALA A 290 27.78 12.10 -28.25
CA ALA A 290 29.18 11.93 -28.67
C ALA A 290 29.90 13.30 -28.86
N ARG A 291 29.17 14.29 -29.41
CA ARG A 291 29.73 15.66 -29.57
C ARG A 291 30.02 16.32 -28.23
N LEU A 292 29.10 16.21 -27.28
CA LEU A 292 29.25 16.79 -25.94
C LEU A 292 30.36 16.08 -25.15
N ILE A 293 30.36 14.74 -25.13
CA ILE A 293 31.41 13.94 -24.48
C ILE A 293 32.81 14.31 -25.03
N ARG A 294 32.92 14.38 -26.35
CA ARG A 294 34.17 14.80 -26.99
C ARG A 294 34.61 16.22 -26.60
N ARG A 295 33.63 17.17 -26.47
CA ARG A 295 33.91 18.53 -25.99
C ARG A 295 34.46 18.50 -24.58
N HIS A 296 33.86 17.74 -23.66
CA HIS A 296 34.35 17.54 -22.31
C HIS A 296 35.75 16.92 -22.29
N GLN A 297 35.92 15.83 -23.06
CA GLN A 297 37.23 15.18 -23.19
C GLN A 297 38.36 16.17 -23.65
N LEU A 298 38.05 16.98 -24.64
CA LEU A 298 39.02 17.99 -25.14
C LEU A 298 39.26 19.09 -24.10
N GLN A 299 38.29 19.51 -23.33
CA GLN A 299 38.47 20.49 -22.24
C GLN A 299 39.39 19.97 -21.15
N TRP A 300 39.17 18.73 -20.72
CA TRP A 300 40.03 18.08 -19.71
C TRP A 300 41.42 17.76 -20.26
N PHE A 301 41.50 17.33 -21.51
CA PHE A 301 42.76 17.12 -22.17
C PHE A 301 43.61 18.40 -22.27
N LYS A 302 42.99 19.55 -22.51
CA LYS A 302 43.68 20.86 -22.50
C LYS A 302 44.12 21.28 -21.09
N LYS A 303 43.30 21.04 -20.06
CA LYS A 303 43.64 21.32 -18.66
C LYS A 303 44.76 20.43 -18.12
N ARG A 304 44.98 19.26 -18.71
CA ARG A 304 46.05 18.34 -18.34
C ARG A 304 47.46 18.95 -18.42
N LYS A 305 47.69 19.92 -19.34
CA LYS A 305 48.90 20.70 -19.40
C LYS A 305 48.78 21.88 -18.42
N GLY A 306 49.50 21.85 -17.32
CA GLY A 306 49.52 22.92 -16.34
C GLY A 306 49.94 24.25 -17.00
N ALA A 307 49.53 25.38 -16.38
CA ALA A 307 49.87 26.73 -16.86
C ALA A 307 51.37 26.93 -17.11
N ALA A 308 52.26 26.26 -16.37
CA ALA A 308 53.68 26.27 -16.58
C ALA A 308 54.15 25.68 -17.91
N ALA A 309 53.50 24.58 -18.35
CA ALA A 309 53.82 23.97 -19.65
C ALA A 309 53.38 24.86 -20.82
N TRP A 310 52.27 25.61 -20.65
CA TRP A 310 51.82 26.62 -21.64
C TRP A 310 52.76 27.81 -21.79
N VAL A 311 53.29 28.31 -20.65
CA VAL A 311 54.29 29.40 -20.62
C VAL A 311 55.57 28.94 -21.26
N GLN A 312 56.03 27.71 -21.05
CA GLN A 312 57.24 27.15 -21.63
C GLN A 312 57.12 26.93 -23.15
N GLU A 313 55.94 26.52 -23.66
CA GLU A 313 55.65 26.41 -25.09
C GLU A 313 55.57 27.79 -25.78
N MET A 314 55.08 28.81 -25.07
CA MET A 314 55.03 30.21 -25.53
C MET A 314 56.42 30.88 -25.55
N LEU A 315 57.32 30.45 -24.72
CA LEU A 315 58.74 30.99 -24.66
C LEU A 315 59.67 30.33 -25.66
N GLY A 316 59.20 29.62 -26.65
CA GLY A 316 60.01 29.29 -27.87
C GLY A 316 60.97 28.11 -27.73
N GLY A 317 60.79 27.20 -26.81
CA GLY A 317 61.62 25.99 -26.69
C GLY A 317 61.21 24.89 -27.66
N LYS A 318 61.70 24.88 -28.92
CA LYS A 318 61.70 23.72 -29.77
C LYS A 318 62.61 22.65 -29.18
N ARG A 319 61.98 21.63 -28.49
CA ARG A 319 62.69 20.38 -28.17
C ARG A 319 62.52 19.38 -29.30
N GLN A 320 63.68 18.84 -29.80
CA GLN A 320 63.79 17.74 -30.74
C GLN A 320 63.11 16.50 -30.12
N SER A 321 62.35 15.79 -30.97
CA SER A 321 61.68 14.55 -30.70
C SER A 321 62.67 13.47 -30.17
N GLY A 322 62.33 12.90 -29.01
CA GLY A 322 62.86 11.60 -28.64
C GLY A 322 63.42 11.42 -27.22
N ALA A 323 62.63 11.75 -26.19
CA ALA A 323 62.70 11.11 -24.88
C ALA A 323 61.52 11.63 -24.03
N GLN A 324 60.58 10.83 -23.66
CA GLN A 324 59.64 11.05 -22.56
C GLN A 324 60.47 11.09 -21.27
N SER A 325 60.79 12.27 -20.74
CA SER A 325 61.52 12.40 -19.50
C SER A 325 60.55 12.32 -18.34
N ALA A 326 60.96 11.70 -17.25
CA ALA A 326 60.17 11.53 -15.99
C ALA A 326 59.71 12.88 -15.37
N ASP A 327 60.28 14.01 -15.81
CA ASP A 327 59.90 15.36 -15.40
C ASP A 327 58.56 15.83 -16.04
N ASP A 328 58.10 15.26 -17.16
CA ASP A 328 56.79 15.59 -17.73
C ASP A 328 55.64 14.99 -16.95
N GLU A 329 55.86 13.93 -16.19
CA GLU A 329 54.85 13.33 -15.31
C GLU A 329 54.55 14.15 -14.04
N LEU A 330 55.51 14.94 -13.57
CA LEU A 330 55.37 15.79 -12.35
C LEU A 330 54.45 17.01 -12.56
N PHE A 331 54.16 17.37 -13.78
CA PHE A 331 53.31 18.55 -14.11
C PHE A 331 51.95 18.18 -14.74
N ILE A 332 51.60 16.90 -14.75
CA ILE A 332 50.32 16.43 -15.25
C ILE A 332 49.33 16.50 -14.08
N ASP A 333 48.27 17.28 -14.25
CA ASP A 333 47.13 17.25 -13.36
C ASP A 333 46.47 15.85 -13.43
N GLN A 334 46.66 15.06 -12.36
CA GLN A 334 46.15 13.67 -12.27
C GLN A 334 44.64 13.61 -12.33
N ASP A 335 43.96 14.62 -11.78
CA ASP A 335 42.50 14.73 -11.83
C ASP A 335 42.01 14.97 -13.26
N ALA A 336 42.66 15.89 -13.99
CA ALA A 336 42.37 16.13 -15.39
C ALA A 336 42.65 14.90 -16.29
N ARG A 337 43.63 14.06 -15.92
CA ARG A 337 43.92 12.79 -16.61
C ARG A 337 42.83 11.74 -16.34
N ALA A 338 42.39 11.61 -15.10
CA ALA A 338 41.31 10.72 -14.72
C ALA A 338 39.98 11.09 -15.41
N MET A 339 39.64 12.39 -15.40
CA MET A 339 38.44 12.90 -16.11
C MET A 339 38.50 12.75 -17.63
N ALA A 340 39.67 12.82 -18.24
CA ALA A 340 39.82 12.57 -19.67
C ALA A 340 39.69 11.07 -20.02
N ALA A 341 40.14 10.20 -19.13
CA ALA A 341 39.95 8.74 -19.27
C ALA A 341 38.46 8.33 -19.11
N ASP A 342 37.78 8.86 -18.09
CA ASP A 342 36.37 8.71 -17.88
C ASP A 342 35.54 9.17 -19.10
N ALA A 343 35.84 10.33 -19.67
CA ALA A 343 35.20 10.80 -20.89
C ALA A 343 35.47 9.90 -22.11
N ALA A 344 36.64 9.23 -22.17
CA ALA A 344 36.93 8.24 -23.23
C ALA A 344 36.15 6.97 -23.09
N GLU A 345 35.99 6.46 -21.87
CA GLU A 345 35.14 5.31 -21.53
C GLU A 345 33.67 5.60 -21.87
N ALA A 346 33.17 6.77 -21.44
CA ALA A 346 31.84 7.28 -21.78
C ALA A 346 31.57 7.33 -23.28
N ALA A 347 32.56 7.75 -24.08
CA ALA A 347 32.46 7.74 -25.56
C ALA A 347 32.35 6.32 -26.12
N GLY A 348 33.06 5.36 -25.54
CA GLY A 348 33.00 3.94 -25.91
C GLY A 348 31.64 3.32 -25.57
N GLU A 349 31.12 3.58 -24.38
CA GLU A 349 29.78 3.12 -23.94
C GLU A 349 28.67 3.68 -24.84
N ASN A 350 28.71 5.00 -25.13
CA ASN A 350 27.74 5.63 -26.03
C ASN A 350 27.79 5.03 -27.46
N ALA A 351 28.97 4.70 -27.94
CA ALA A 351 29.15 4.09 -29.26
C ALA A 351 28.67 2.64 -29.32
N SER A 352 28.75 1.91 -28.21
CA SER A 352 28.26 0.52 -28.13
C SER A 352 26.73 0.41 -28.16
N GLY A 353 25.99 1.50 -27.82
CA GLY A 353 24.54 1.53 -27.65
C GLY A 353 24.04 0.85 -26.37
N ALA A 354 24.93 0.44 -25.48
CA ALA A 354 24.56 -0.16 -24.20
C ALA A 354 23.92 0.87 -23.24
N VAL A 355 24.31 2.13 -23.37
CA VAL A 355 23.76 3.28 -22.65
C VAL A 355 23.59 4.45 -23.61
N HIS A 356 22.60 5.28 -23.34
CA HIS A 356 22.50 6.63 -23.89
C HIS A 356 22.94 7.64 -22.84
N TYR A 357 23.08 8.89 -23.24
CA TYR A 357 23.36 10.00 -22.33
C TYR A 357 22.18 10.95 -22.30
N ALA A 358 21.96 11.55 -21.15
CA ALA A 358 20.86 12.49 -20.94
C ALA A 358 21.35 13.72 -20.15
N PHE A 359 20.73 14.85 -20.37
CA PHE A 359 20.78 15.93 -19.40
C PHE A 359 19.88 15.57 -18.23
N TYR A 360 20.45 15.55 -17.05
CA TYR A 360 19.75 15.21 -15.82
C TYR A 360 19.76 16.40 -14.85
N THR A 361 18.58 16.80 -14.38
CA THR A 361 18.45 17.89 -13.40
C THR A 361 17.63 17.40 -12.22
N GLN A 362 18.16 17.55 -11.03
CA GLN A 362 17.50 17.14 -9.79
C GLN A 362 17.35 18.32 -8.85
N VAL A 363 16.11 18.58 -8.42
CA VAL A 363 15.75 19.64 -7.49
C VAL A 363 14.72 19.12 -6.50
N ILE A 364 14.93 19.42 -5.21
CA ILE A 364 13.93 19.17 -4.18
C ILE A 364 13.28 20.50 -3.81
N LEU A 365 11.95 20.59 -3.96
CA LEU A 365 11.15 21.78 -3.70
C LEU A 365 10.40 21.66 -2.38
N ILE A 366 10.40 22.76 -1.65
CA ILE A 366 9.63 22.97 -0.44
C ILE A 366 8.70 24.16 -0.67
N LEU A 367 7.40 23.97 -0.51
CA LEU A 367 6.37 24.99 -0.62
C LEU A 367 5.61 25.07 0.71
N ASP A 368 5.89 26.09 1.51
CA ASP A 368 5.28 26.22 2.85
C ASP A 368 4.78 27.68 3.06
N PRO A 369 3.61 27.89 3.68
CA PRO A 369 3.12 29.23 4.04
C PRO A 369 4.08 29.99 4.94
N GLU A 370 4.84 29.27 5.80
CA GLU A 370 5.79 29.84 6.73
C GLU A 370 7.21 29.75 6.15
N ALA A 371 7.80 30.89 5.77
CA ALA A 371 9.13 30.93 5.17
C ALA A 371 10.23 30.33 6.08
N GLY A 372 10.14 30.52 7.41
CA GLY A 372 11.09 29.96 8.37
C GLY A 372 11.04 28.43 8.42
N LYS A 373 9.85 27.85 8.31
CA LYS A 373 9.68 26.40 8.25
C LYS A 373 10.19 25.83 6.92
N ALA A 374 9.90 26.50 5.79
CA ALA A 374 10.46 26.11 4.50
C ALA A 374 12.00 26.11 4.51
N GLU A 375 12.63 27.11 5.13
CA GLU A 375 14.09 27.21 5.27
C GLU A 375 14.66 26.09 6.14
N HIS A 376 14.03 25.81 7.28
CA HIS A 376 14.42 24.70 8.15
C HIS A 376 14.38 23.35 7.42
N VAL A 377 13.28 23.06 6.73
CA VAL A 377 13.12 21.80 5.95
C VAL A 377 14.15 21.71 4.83
N ALA A 378 14.42 22.84 4.13
CA ALA A 378 15.46 22.89 3.11
C ALA A 378 16.86 22.60 3.69
N GLY A 379 17.14 23.08 4.90
CA GLY A 379 18.40 22.81 5.62
C GLY A 379 18.57 21.32 5.98
N GLU A 380 17.50 20.68 6.48
CA GLU A 380 17.51 19.23 6.78
C GLU A 380 17.69 18.37 5.52
N ILE A 381 17.02 18.71 4.42
CA ILE A 381 17.18 18.02 3.14
C ILE A 381 18.61 18.23 2.59
N LEU A 382 19.13 19.45 2.65
CA LEU A 382 20.50 19.75 2.24
C LEU A 382 21.53 18.92 3.00
N LYS A 383 21.35 18.80 4.32
CA LYS A 383 22.21 17.98 5.17
C LYS A 383 22.12 16.51 4.75
N ALA A 384 20.92 15.97 4.58
CA ALA A 384 20.71 14.58 4.20
C ALA A 384 21.36 14.24 2.85
N LEU A 385 21.28 15.14 1.86
CA LEU A 385 21.91 14.96 0.57
C LEU A 385 23.45 15.00 0.66
N ASN A 386 24.00 15.97 1.39
CA ASN A 386 25.45 16.07 1.58
C ASN A 386 26.02 14.85 2.34
N ASP A 387 25.31 14.36 3.36
CA ASP A 387 25.70 13.17 4.13
C ASP A 387 25.66 11.91 3.24
N ALA A 388 24.80 11.88 2.22
CA ALA A 388 24.72 10.81 1.22
C ALA A 388 25.74 10.96 0.06
N GLY A 389 26.60 11.98 0.11
CA GLY A 389 27.64 12.23 -0.92
C GLY A 389 27.16 13.00 -2.14
N PHE A 390 26.03 13.69 -2.06
CA PHE A 390 25.50 14.55 -3.12
C PHE A 390 25.71 16.02 -2.74
N PRO A 391 26.76 16.69 -3.26
CA PRO A 391 26.92 18.13 -3.06
C PRO A 391 25.67 18.87 -3.56
N ALA A 392 24.99 19.55 -2.66
CA ALA A 392 23.78 20.28 -2.96
C ALA A 392 23.83 21.69 -2.36
N ARG A 393 22.92 22.56 -2.74
CA ARG A 393 22.74 23.87 -2.12
C ARG A 393 21.29 24.34 -2.19
N ILE A 394 20.91 25.22 -1.28
CA ILE A 394 19.67 25.98 -1.35
C ILE A 394 19.89 27.12 -2.36
N GLU A 395 19.09 27.16 -3.42
CA GLU A 395 19.18 28.20 -4.45
C GLU A 395 18.55 29.50 -3.94
N SER A 396 19.19 30.62 -4.23
CA SER A 396 18.71 31.97 -3.88
C SER A 396 18.47 32.81 -5.14
N VAL A 397 19.54 33.19 -5.85
CA VAL A 397 19.42 33.99 -7.10
C VAL A 397 18.68 33.23 -8.18
N ASN A 398 18.91 31.93 -8.28
CA ASN A 398 18.31 31.05 -9.29
C ASN A 398 17.11 30.26 -8.73
N ALA A 399 16.55 30.65 -7.59
CA ALA A 399 15.46 29.89 -6.97
C ALA A 399 14.22 29.80 -7.86
N LEU A 400 13.85 30.89 -8.53
CA LEU A 400 12.73 30.92 -9.48
C LEU A 400 13.00 30.02 -10.69
N GLU A 401 14.22 30.10 -11.26
CA GLU A 401 14.61 29.25 -12.40
C GLU A 401 14.64 27.76 -12.02
N ALA A 402 15.13 27.43 -10.82
CA ALA A 402 15.08 26.08 -10.28
C ALA A 402 13.64 25.59 -10.14
N TYR A 403 12.74 26.40 -9.60
CA TYR A 403 11.32 26.08 -9.46
C TYR A 403 10.65 25.87 -10.82
N LEU A 404 10.76 26.82 -11.76
CA LEU A 404 10.15 26.71 -13.09
C LEU A 404 10.67 25.50 -13.87
N GLY A 405 11.95 25.13 -13.68
CA GLY A 405 12.56 23.97 -14.32
C GLY A 405 12.05 22.62 -13.80
N THR A 406 11.32 22.60 -12.68
CA THR A 406 10.68 21.37 -12.15
C THR A 406 9.27 21.19 -12.66
N LEU A 407 8.67 22.18 -13.31
CA LEU A 407 7.32 22.06 -13.82
C LEU A 407 7.29 21.07 -14.99
N PRO A 408 6.42 20.04 -14.96
CA PRO A 408 6.33 19.07 -16.04
C PRO A 408 6.07 19.76 -17.39
N GLY A 409 6.79 19.36 -18.44
CA GLY A 409 6.68 19.98 -19.76
C GLY A 409 7.51 21.25 -19.96
N HIS A 410 8.15 21.80 -18.93
CA HIS A 410 8.98 22.98 -19.03
C HIS A 410 10.44 22.59 -19.27
N GLY A 411 10.90 22.70 -20.51
CA GLY A 411 12.27 22.36 -20.92
C GLY A 411 13.26 23.53 -20.91
N TRP A 412 12.76 24.78 -20.97
CA TRP A 412 13.59 25.99 -21.11
C TRP A 412 14.24 26.45 -19.81
N PRO A 413 13.53 26.57 -18.66
CA PRO A 413 14.15 26.91 -17.41
C PRO A 413 15.11 25.80 -17.00
N ASN A 414 16.38 26.13 -16.82
CA ASN A 414 17.37 25.10 -16.58
C ASN A 414 18.57 25.62 -15.82
N LEU A 415 18.62 25.27 -14.56
CA LEU A 415 19.67 25.69 -13.66
C LEU A 415 21.03 25.09 -14.01
N ARG A 416 21.07 23.77 -14.29
CA ARG A 416 22.27 23.01 -14.63
C ARG A 416 21.91 21.85 -15.55
N ARG A 417 22.86 21.45 -16.40
CA ARG A 417 22.70 20.34 -17.35
C ARG A 417 23.83 19.33 -17.21
N PRO A 418 24.00 18.66 -16.06
CA PRO A 418 24.98 17.58 -16.00
C PRO A 418 24.61 16.52 -17.03
N LEU A 419 25.63 16.00 -17.70
CA LEU A 419 25.51 14.92 -18.66
C LEU A 419 25.77 13.60 -17.93
N LEU A 420 24.76 12.74 -17.81
CA LEU A 420 24.85 11.43 -17.16
C LEU A 420 24.44 10.32 -18.15
N SER A 421 25.02 9.13 -17.94
CA SER A 421 24.54 7.94 -18.66
C SER A 421 23.13 7.56 -18.18
N THR A 422 22.32 6.98 -19.05
CA THR A 422 20.98 6.50 -18.68
C THR A 422 21.00 5.45 -17.57
N ARG A 423 22.10 4.73 -17.41
CA ARG A 423 22.34 3.79 -16.32
C ARG A 423 22.46 4.51 -14.97
N ASN A 424 23.33 5.55 -14.89
CA ASN A 424 23.44 6.36 -13.68
C ASN A 424 22.14 7.12 -13.37
N VAL A 425 21.45 7.60 -14.40
CA VAL A 425 20.13 8.23 -14.24
C VAL A 425 19.15 7.24 -13.59
N ALA A 426 19.08 6.00 -14.08
CA ALA A 426 18.20 4.97 -13.54
C ALA A 426 18.44 4.68 -12.06
N ASP A 427 19.70 4.73 -11.58
CA ASP A 427 20.07 4.58 -10.18
C ASP A 427 19.59 5.74 -9.28
N LEU A 428 19.45 6.93 -9.83
CA LEU A 428 19.16 8.18 -9.13
C LEU A 428 17.67 8.55 -9.14
N LEU A 429 16.86 7.88 -9.97
CA LEU A 429 15.42 8.15 -10.06
C LEU A 429 14.65 7.58 -8.86
N PRO A 430 13.51 8.20 -8.45
CA PRO A 430 12.65 7.73 -7.37
C PRO A 430 11.82 6.51 -7.79
N VAL A 431 12.46 5.39 -8.05
CA VAL A 431 11.82 4.18 -8.62
C VAL A 431 11.50 3.10 -7.61
N THR A 432 11.92 3.28 -6.38
CA THR A 432 11.48 2.48 -5.24
C THR A 432 10.40 3.21 -4.47
N SER A 433 9.62 2.50 -3.71
CA SER A 433 8.54 3.09 -2.92
C SER A 433 8.50 2.53 -1.50
N VAL A 434 7.85 3.27 -0.62
CA VAL A 434 7.43 2.80 0.69
C VAL A 434 5.92 2.63 0.63
N TRP A 435 5.45 1.38 0.56
CA TRP A 435 4.04 1.10 0.35
C TRP A 435 3.18 1.44 1.58
N PRO A 436 2.22 2.38 1.50
CA PRO A 436 1.35 2.75 2.61
C PRO A 436 0.11 1.85 2.76
N GLY A 437 -0.02 0.79 1.95
CA GLY A 437 -1.27 0.02 1.85
C GLY A 437 -2.33 0.73 0.99
N LEU A 438 -3.47 0.08 0.80
CA LEU A 438 -4.58 0.64 0.05
C LEU A 438 -5.41 1.58 0.94
N GLY A 439 -5.83 2.72 0.41
CA GLY A 439 -6.63 3.71 1.13
C GLY A 439 -8.04 3.25 1.48
N ASN A 440 -8.59 2.33 0.69
CA ASN A 440 -9.91 1.73 0.85
C ASN A 440 -9.81 0.20 0.82
N ASN A 441 -10.83 -0.47 1.31
CA ASN A 441 -11.00 -1.91 1.14
C ASN A 441 -11.22 -2.21 -0.36
N PRO A 442 -10.41 -3.09 -0.98
CA PRO A 442 -10.49 -3.34 -2.42
C PRO A 442 -11.60 -4.31 -2.83
N SER A 443 -12.33 -4.89 -1.90
CA SER A 443 -13.36 -5.88 -2.20
C SER A 443 -14.59 -5.25 -2.87
N PRO A 444 -15.06 -5.80 -4.00
CA PRO A 444 -16.26 -5.30 -4.68
C PRO A 444 -17.56 -5.57 -3.91
N TYR A 445 -17.51 -6.43 -2.88
CA TYR A 445 -18.66 -6.75 -2.05
C TYR A 445 -18.86 -5.77 -0.88
N PHE A 446 -17.91 -4.87 -0.65
CA PHE A 446 -18.04 -3.80 0.32
C PHE A 446 -18.56 -2.53 -0.34
N ALA A 447 -19.18 -1.65 0.42
CA ALA A 447 -19.62 -0.37 -0.09
C ALA A 447 -18.44 0.42 -0.68
N PRO A 448 -18.61 1.11 -1.83
CA PRO A 448 -17.56 1.94 -2.40
C PRO A 448 -16.98 2.93 -1.38
N GLY A 449 -15.66 3.01 -1.29
CA GLY A 449 -15.00 3.88 -0.32
C GLY A 449 -14.92 3.32 1.10
N SER A 450 -15.30 2.06 1.34
CA SER A 450 -15.13 1.41 2.65
C SER A 450 -13.69 1.54 3.14
N PRO A 451 -13.47 1.92 4.41
CA PRO A 451 -12.13 2.15 4.92
C PRO A 451 -11.31 0.86 5.00
N PRO A 452 -9.98 0.93 5.05
CA PRO A 452 -9.15 -0.23 5.35
C PRO A 452 -9.50 -0.80 6.72
N LEU A 453 -9.18 -2.09 6.92
CA LEU A 453 -9.51 -2.80 8.16
C LEU A 453 -8.87 -2.13 9.38
N LEU A 454 -7.60 -1.76 9.28
CA LEU A 454 -6.92 -1.04 10.35
C LEU A 454 -5.77 -0.16 9.83
N TRP A 455 -5.45 0.88 10.59
CA TRP A 455 -4.24 1.70 10.45
C TRP A 455 -3.18 1.15 11.38
N ALA A 456 -2.02 0.84 10.85
CA ALA A 456 -0.90 0.28 11.57
C ALA A 456 0.25 1.29 11.63
N ALA A 457 0.96 1.30 12.75
CA ALA A 457 2.18 2.08 12.90
C ALA A 457 3.35 1.40 12.18
N THR A 458 4.38 2.16 11.86
CA THR A 458 5.63 1.66 11.30
C THR A 458 6.81 2.36 11.97
N ALA A 459 7.98 1.77 11.91
CA ALA A 459 9.20 2.41 12.42
C ALA A 459 9.59 3.69 11.65
N GLY A 460 9.10 3.85 10.40
CA GLY A 460 9.35 5.01 9.56
C GLY A 460 8.22 6.05 9.62
N ALA A 461 8.39 7.13 8.86
CA ALA A 461 7.42 8.22 8.77
C ALA A 461 6.20 7.91 7.86
N THR A 462 6.09 6.74 7.27
CA THR A 462 4.97 6.36 6.40
C THR A 462 4.09 5.34 7.12
N PRO A 463 2.80 5.62 7.41
CA PRO A 463 1.88 4.67 8.04
C PRO A 463 1.57 3.50 7.10
N PHE A 464 0.94 2.46 7.65
CA PHE A 464 0.50 1.33 6.86
C PHE A 464 -0.99 1.03 7.08
N ARG A 465 -1.72 0.88 5.98
CA ARG A 465 -3.14 0.52 5.97
C ARG A 465 -3.28 -0.95 5.63
N VAL A 466 -3.76 -1.74 6.58
CA VAL A 466 -3.94 -3.18 6.43
C VAL A 466 -5.33 -3.47 5.88
N ASN A 467 -5.38 -4.23 4.80
CA ASN A 467 -6.57 -4.87 4.25
C ASN A 467 -6.29 -6.37 4.13
N LEU A 468 -7.25 -7.20 4.50
CA LEU A 468 -7.15 -8.65 4.28
C LEU A 468 -7.45 -9.01 2.83
N HIS A 469 -8.28 -8.22 2.17
CA HIS A 469 -8.73 -8.46 0.79
C HIS A 469 -7.69 -8.00 -0.25
N ASP A 470 -7.54 -8.83 -1.27
CA ASP A 470 -7.03 -8.45 -2.58
C ASP A 470 -8.13 -8.75 -3.62
N SER A 471 -8.75 -7.69 -4.14
CA SER A 471 -10.01 -7.80 -4.89
C SER A 471 -11.08 -8.53 -4.08
N ASP A 472 -11.73 -9.58 -4.60
CA ASP A 472 -12.79 -10.34 -3.93
C ASP A 472 -12.29 -11.40 -2.93
N VAL A 473 -10.96 -11.64 -2.84
CA VAL A 473 -10.37 -12.65 -1.97
C VAL A 473 -9.87 -12.02 -0.67
N GLY A 474 -10.49 -12.37 0.46
CA GLY A 474 -10.09 -11.92 1.79
C GLY A 474 -9.39 -12.99 2.64
N HIS A 475 -9.06 -14.16 2.05
CA HIS A 475 -8.45 -15.25 2.82
C HIS A 475 -7.00 -14.91 3.17
N THR A 476 -6.66 -15.10 4.45
CA THR A 476 -5.39 -14.67 5.02
C THR A 476 -4.75 -15.81 5.82
N LEU A 477 -3.44 -15.99 5.66
CA LEU A 477 -2.63 -16.93 6.43
C LEU A 477 -1.77 -16.17 7.44
N VAL A 478 -1.86 -16.53 8.71
CA VAL A 478 -1.05 -15.97 9.80
C VAL A 478 -0.08 -17.03 10.30
N LEU A 479 1.21 -16.71 10.25
CA LEU A 479 2.31 -17.61 10.62
C LEU A 479 3.08 -17.04 11.80
N GLY A 480 3.04 -17.69 12.97
CA GLY A 480 3.73 -17.17 14.14
C GLY A 480 3.87 -18.13 15.30
N LYS A 481 5.09 -18.23 15.84
CA LYS A 481 5.38 -19.07 17.03
C LYS A 481 4.52 -18.66 18.22
N THR A 482 4.27 -19.58 19.12
CA THR A 482 3.61 -19.30 20.40
C THR A 482 4.35 -18.18 21.15
N GLY A 483 3.60 -17.21 21.66
CA GLY A 483 4.15 -16.05 22.38
C GLY A 483 4.66 -14.90 21.48
N SER A 484 4.57 -15.01 20.16
CA SER A 484 4.98 -13.93 19.23
C SER A 484 3.97 -12.80 19.06
N GLY A 485 2.74 -12.95 19.59
CA GLY A 485 1.66 -11.96 19.50
C GLY A 485 0.49 -12.35 18.58
N LYS A 486 0.40 -13.64 18.18
CA LYS A 486 -0.61 -14.17 17.25
C LYS A 486 -2.05 -13.90 17.74
N SER A 487 -2.38 -14.29 18.97
CA SER A 487 -3.76 -14.13 19.49
C SER A 487 -4.20 -12.67 19.64
N VAL A 488 -3.25 -11.78 19.98
CA VAL A 488 -3.53 -10.33 20.03
C VAL A 488 -3.82 -9.78 18.63
N LEU A 489 -3.12 -10.25 17.61
CA LEU A 489 -3.41 -9.89 16.22
C LEU A 489 -4.80 -10.36 15.81
N LEU A 490 -5.16 -11.63 16.06
CA LEU A 490 -6.48 -12.18 15.76
C LEU A 490 -7.57 -11.39 16.49
N GLY A 491 -7.43 -11.15 17.79
CA GLY A 491 -8.37 -10.34 18.55
C GLY A 491 -8.54 -8.91 18.01
N LEU A 492 -7.47 -8.30 17.54
CA LEU A 492 -7.56 -6.98 16.91
C LEU A 492 -8.25 -7.04 15.55
N LEU A 493 -7.97 -8.05 14.73
CA LEU A 493 -8.66 -8.24 13.44
C LEU A 493 -10.16 -8.44 13.66
N ALA A 494 -10.55 -9.31 14.61
CA ALA A 494 -11.94 -9.52 15.00
C ALA A 494 -12.63 -8.23 15.46
N ALA A 495 -11.98 -7.47 16.36
CA ALA A 495 -12.52 -6.20 16.87
C ALA A 495 -12.68 -5.16 15.75
N GLN A 496 -11.66 -4.99 14.92
CA GLN A 496 -11.65 -3.98 13.86
C GLN A 496 -12.54 -4.35 12.69
N PHE A 497 -12.77 -5.64 12.41
CA PHE A 497 -13.68 -6.05 11.33
C PHE A 497 -15.13 -5.61 11.60
N ARG A 498 -15.49 -5.43 12.86
CA ARG A 498 -16.83 -4.95 13.26
C ARG A 498 -17.12 -3.50 12.87
N ARG A 499 -16.15 -2.77 12.32
CA ARG A 499 -16.36 -1.43 11.74
C ARG A 499 -17.23 -1.43 10.48
N TYR A 500 -17.27 -2.57 9.79
CA TYR A 500 -18.08 -2.67 8.58
C TYR A 500 -19.56 -2.91 8.94
N PRO A 501 -20.50 -2.17 8.33
CA PRO A 501 -21.90 -2.30 8.64
C PRO A 501 -22.41 -3.74 8.46
N GLY A 502 -23.09 -4.26 9.46
CA GLY A 502 -23.63 -5.62 9.44
C GLY A 502 -22.60 -6.75 9.54
N ALA A 503 -21.34 -6.43 9.83
CA ALA A 503 -20.27 -7.42 9.90
C ALA A 503 -20.57 -8.55 10.89
N GLN A 504 -20.18 -9.76 10.51
CA GLN A 504 -20.22 -10.97 11.32
C GLN A 504 -18.81 -11.49 11.59
N VAL A 505 -18.55 -11.98 12.79
CA VAL A 505 -17.26 -12.57 13.18
C VAL A 505 -17.53 -13.92 13.83
N PHE A 506 -16.89 -14.96 13.30
CA PHE A 506 -16.90 -16.32 13.82
C PHE A 506 -15.46 -16.73 14.09
N ALA A 507 -15.08 -16.94 15.35
CA ALA A 507 -13.72 -17.28 15.70
C ALA A 507 -13.65 -18.65 16.40
N PHE A 508 -12.78 -19.51 15.92
CA PHE A 508 -12.38 -20.77 16.56
C PHE A 508 -11.08 -20.50 17.32
N ASP A 509 -11.18 -20.43 18.64
CA ASP A 509 -10.11 -20.04 19.57
C ASP A 509 -9.56 -21.26 20.32
N VAL A 510 -8.29 -21.20 20.70
CA VAL A 510 -7.66 -22.22 21.54
C VAL A 510 -6.97 -21.54 22.73
N GLY A 511 -7.53 -21.71 23.91
CA GLY A 511 -6.95 -21.21 25.15
C GLY A 511 -7.53 -19.90 25.67
N TYR A 512 -8.78 -19.60 25.33
CA TYR A 512 -9.58 -18.47 25.82
C TYR A 512 -9.00 -17.09 25.46
N SER A 513 -8.23 -16.98 24.38
CA SER A 513 -7.57 -15.73 24.00
C SER A 513 -8.55 -14.64 23.57
N LEU A 514 -9.69 -15.01 23.00
CA LEU A 514 -10.76 -14.11 22.57
C LEU A 514 -11.92 -13.99 23.57
N TRP A 515 -11.84 -14.68 24.72
CA TRP A 515 -12.93 -14.72 25.69
C TRP A 515 -13.32 -13.34 26.22
N ALA A 516 -12.31 -12.55 26.66
CA ALA A 516 -12.56 -11.22 27.21
C ALA A 516 -13.15 -10.27 26.16
N LEU A 517 -12.64 -10.30 24.94
CA LEU A 517 -13.16 -9.50 23.83
C LEU A 517 -14.61 -9.88 23.49
N ALA A 518 -14.89 -11.18 23.36
CA ALA A 518 -16.26 -11.64 23.05
C ALA A 518 -17.26 -11.14 24.09
N ARG A 519 -16.94 -11.33 25.38
CA ARG A 519 -17.81 -10.88 26.49
C ARG A 519 -17.95 -9.36 26.57
N ALA A 520 -16.86 -8.63 26.37
CA ALA A 520 -16.86 -7.16 26.43
C ALA A 520 -17.61 -6.50 25.28
N ALA A 521 -17.56 -7.13 24.10
CA ALA A 521 -18.22 -6.64 22.88
C ALA A 521 -19.65 -7.16 22.70
N GLY A 522 -20.26 -7.76 23.73
CA GLY A 522 -21.63 -8.31 23.66
C GLY A 522 -21.78 -9.53 22.74
N GLY A 523 -20.67 -10.20 22.42
CA GLY A 523 -20.64 -11.42 21.66
C GLY A 523 -20.91 -12.67 22.49
N MET A 524 -21.06 -13.81 21.82
CA MET A 524 -21.25 -15.11 22.46
C MET A 524 -19.94 -15.88 22.48
N HIS A 525 -19.58 -16.42 23.65
CA HIS A 525 -18.44 -17.32 23.79
C HIS A 525 -18.97 -18.70 24.21
N TYR A 526 -18.63 -19.69 23.40
CA TYR A 526 -19.05 -21.07 23.57
C TYR A 526 -17.85 -21.93 23.95
N ASP A 527 -17.85 -22.50 25.15
CA ASP A 527 -16.83 -23.43 25.62
C ASP A 527 -17.25 -24.85 25.25
N LEU A 528 -16.66 -25.37 24.18
CA LEU A 528 -17.05 -26.65 23.62
C LEU A 528 -16.50 -27.81 24.45
N ALA A 529 -17.37 -28.71 24.88
CA ALA A 529 -17.05 -29.91 25.65
C ALA A 529 -16.44 -29.64 27.04
N ALA A 530 -16.61 -28.45 27.62
CA ALA A 530 -16.30 -28.21 29.01
C ALA A 530 -17.14 -29.12 29.94
N GLY A 531 -16.53 -29.81 30.86
CA GLY A 531 -17.12 -30.84 31.69
C GLY A 531 -18.15 -30.36 32.76
N HIS A 532 -18.75 -29.16 32.59
CA HIS A 532 -19.69 -28.56 33.57
C HIS A 532 -21.13 -28.97 33.35
N THR A 533 -21.98 -28.84 34.38
CA THR A 533 -23.40 -29.16 34.38
C THR A 533 -24.23 -28.39 33.33
N ASP A 534 -23.74 -27.25 32.86
CA ASP A 534 -24.37 -26.41 31.82
C ASP A 534 -23.64 -26.53 30.46
N ALA A 535 -23.25 -27.75 30.08
CA ALA A 535 -22.61 -28.01 28.81
C ALA A 535 -23.52 -27.65 27.65
N LEU A 536 -22.96 -26.96 26.63
CA LEU A 536 -23.65 -26.68 25.39
C LEU A 536 -24.22 -27.91 24.74
N GLN A 537 -25.42 -27.77 24.16
CA GLN A 537 -26.16 -28.84 23.51
C GLN A 537 -26.50 -28.40 22.09
N PHE A 538 -26.31 -29.33 21.16
CA PHE A 538 -26.65 -29.11 19.75
C PHE A 538 -27.71 -30.08 19.26
N GLN A 539 -28.52 -29.58 18.34
CA GLN A 539 -29.53 -30.35 17.65
C GLN A 539 -29.28 -30.34 16.13
N PRO A 540 -28.32 -31.14 15.61
CA PRO A 540 -27.96 -31.14 14.20
C PRO A 540 -29.07 -31.48 13.24
N LEU A 541 -30.08 -32.23 13.66
CA LEU A 541 -31.22 -32.65 12.88
C LEU A 541 -32.44 -31.72 12.99
N ALA A 542 -32.34 -30.59 13.70
CA ALA A 542 -33.49 -29.69 13.94
C ALA A 542 -34.23 -29.26 12.65
N ARG A 543 -33.47 -28.99 11.57
CA ARG A 543 -33.99 -28.42 10.34
C ARG A 543 -34.10 -29.40 9.16
N ILE A 544 -34.04 -30.71 9.40
CA ILE A 544 -34.08 -31.75 8.33
C ILE A 544 -35.43 -31.81 7.57
N HIS A 545 -36.45 -31.06 7.99
CA HIS A 545 -37.66 -30.86 7.21
C HIS A 545 -37.39 -30.10 5.89
N GLU A 546 -36.33 -29.26 5.86
CA GLU A 546 -35.87 -28.58 4.68
C GLU A 546 -35.05 -29.55 3.81
N PRO A 547 -35.30 -29.66 2.48
CA PRO A 547 -34.56 -30.60 1.63
C PRO A 547 -33.04 -30.43 1.63
N ALA A 548 -32.56 -29.18 1.62
CA ALA A 548 -31.12 -28.88 1.63
C ALA A 548 -30.45 -29.31 2.95
N GLU A 549 -31.13 -29.10 4.09
CA GLU A 549 -30.65 -29.51 5.41
C GLU A 549 -30.69 -31.04 5.57
N ARG A 550 -31.68 -31.70 5.01
CA ARG A 550 -31.76 -33.17 5.01
C ARG A 550 -30.62 -33.79 4.18
N THR A 551 -30.28 -33.21 3.03
CA THR A 551 -29.11 -33.66 2.23
C THR A 551 -27.82 -33.49 3.02
N TRP A 552 -27.58 -32.31 3.62
CA TRP A 552 -26.44 -32.10 4.48
C TRP A 552 -26.40 -33.08 5.67
N ALA A 553 -27.51 -33.30 6.33
CA ALA A 553 -27.58 -34.23 7.46
C ALA A 553 -27.24 -35.67 7.05
N ALA A 554 -27.65 -36.12 5.85
CA ALA A 554 -27.27 -37.42 5.32
C ALA A 554 -25.74 -37.53 5.12
N GLU A 555 -25.10 -36.54 4.52
CA GLU A 555 -23.63 -36.47 4.37
C GLU A 555 -22.91 -36.43 5.73
N TRP A 556 -23.42 -35.64 6.68
CA TRP A 556 -22.88 -35.53 8.01
C TRP A 556 -22.96 -36.86 8.77
N LEU A 557 -24.13 -37.55 8.69
CA LEU A 557 -24.30 -38.86 9.29
C LEU A 557 -23.42 -39.93 8.64
N GLU A 558 -23.20 -39.86 7.32
CA GLU A 558 -22.25 -40.73 6.62
C GLU A 558 -20.82 -40.56 7.18
N ALA A 559 -20.43 -39.33 7.47
CA ALA A 559 -19.16 -39.05 8.10
C ALA A 559 -19.05 -39.61 9.54
N LEU A 560 -20.12 -39.48 10.36
CA LEU A 560 -20.18 -40.09 11.68
C LEU A 560 -20.03 -41.63 11.63
N LEU A 561 -20.75 -42.24 10.71
CA LEU A 561 -20.70 -43.70 10.52
C LEU A 561 -19.33 -44.17 10.06
N ALA A 562 -18.71 -43.47 9.15
CA ALA A 562 -17.34 -43.73 8.68
C ALA A 562 -16.30 -43.63 9.82
N LEU A 563 -16.42 -42.63 10.70
CA LEU A 563 -15.57 -42.50 11.90
C LEU A 563 -15.75 -43.68 12.88
N GLN A 564 -16.92 -44.34 12.88
CA GLN A 564 -17.15 -45.57 13.66
C GLN A 564 -16.76 -46.84 12.87
N GLY A 565 -16.15 -46.73 11.71
CA GLY A 565 -15.72 -47.84 10.87
C GLY A 565 -16.82 -48.47 10.01
N LEU A 566 -18.01 -47.84 9.90
CA LEU A 566 -19.08 -48.31 9.06
C LEU A 566 -19.18 -47.54 7.74
N ILE A 567 -18.80 -48.19 6.65
CA ILE A 567 -18.93 -47.63 5.30
C ILE A 567 -20.31 -47.99 4.74
N LEU A 568 -21.08 -46.97 4.36
CA LEU A 568 -22.42 -47.17 3.81
C LEU A 568 -22.40 -47.76 2.39
N THR A 569 -23.04 -48.89 2.23
CA THR A 569 -23.40 -49.43 0.91
C THR A 569 -24.68 -48.72 0.36
N PRO A 570 -24.94 -48.74 -0.95
CA PRO A 570 -26.17 -48.11 -1.48
C PRO A 570 -27.50 -48.54 -0.78
N PRO A 571 -27.70 -49.83 -0.41
CA PRO A 571 -28.90 -50.21 0.37
C PRO A 571 -28.93 -49.61 1.77
N LEU A 572 -27.81 -49.49 2.44
CA LEU A 572 -27.74 -48.86 3.79
C LEU A 572 -27.95 -47.35 3.71
N ARG A 573 -27.45 -46.68 2.67
CA ARG A 573 -27.72 -45.27 2.41
C ARG A 573 -29.23 -45.03 2.20
N ALA A 574 -29.87 -45.82 1.37
CA ALA A 574 -31.30 -45.71 1.14
C ALA A 574 -32.17 -45.92 2.41
N ARG A 575 -31.70 -46.78 3.36
CA ARG A 575 -32.35 -46.92 4.65
C ARG A 575 -32.17 -45.70 5.53
N LEU A 576 -30.95 -45.12 5.55
CA LEU A 576 -30.65 -43.92 6.30
C LEU A 576 -31.49 -42.72 5.80
N ASP A 577 -31.56 -42.55 4.47
CA ASP A 577 -32.35 -41.50 3.84
C ASP A 577 -33.83 -41.61 4.19
N ARG A 578 -34.40 -42.84 4.14
CA ARG A 578 -35.76 -43.07 4.53
C ARG A 578 -36.03 -42.82 6.03
N ALA A 579 -35.09 -43.17 6.90
CA ALA A 579 -35.21 -42.86 8.32
C ALA A 579 -35.17 -41.34 8.57
N LEU A 580 -34.30 -40.61 7.86
CA LEU A 580 -34.27 -39.14 7.90
C LEU A 580 -35.58 -38.51 7.42
N GLU A 581 -36.22 -39.06 6.39
CA GLU A 581 -37.52 -38.60 5.93
C GLU A 581 -38.62 -38.79 6.98
N LEU A 582 -38.57 -39.89 7.71
CA LEU A 582 -39.50 -40.14 8.80
C LEU A 582 -39.27 -39.20 9.99
N VAL A 583 -38.03 -39.02 10.41
CA VAL A 583 -37.68 -38.09 11.50
C VAL A 583 -38.00 -36.65 11.13
N ALA A 584 -37.88 -36.27 9.85
CA ALA A 584 -38.22 -34.93 9.36
C ALA A 584 -39.71 -34.57 9.57
N GLN A 585 -40.59 -35.56 9.64
CA GLN A 585 -42.03 -35.37 9.89
C GLN A 585 -42.38 -35.14 11.36
N ASN A 586 -41.41 -35.43 12.27
CA ASN A 586 -41.61 -35.21 13.69
C ASN A 586 -41.59 -33.72 14.06
N GLU A 587 -42.16 -33.39 15.20
CA GLU A 587 -41.98 -32.05 15.80
C GLU A 587 -40.48 -31.76 16.00
N PRO A 588 -40.06 -30.48 15.91
CA PRO A 588 -38.66 -30.10 16.01
C PRO A 588 -37.91 -30.69 17.20
N THR A 589 -38.55 -30.77 18.38
CA THR A 589 -37.97 -31.31 19.63
C THR A 589 -37.62 -32.81 19.56
N TYR A 590 -38.23 -33.56 18.65
CA TYR A 590 -37.99 -35.00 18.44
C TYR A 590 -37.12 -35.30 17.23
N ARG A 591 -36.55 -34.29 16.57
CA ARG A 591 -35.61 -34.52 15.46
C ARG A 591 -34.20 -34.72 16.03
N THR A 592 -33.99 -35.88 16.64
CA THR A 592 -32.77 -36.23 17.39
C THR A 592 -32.10 -37.45 16.78
N LEU A 593 -30.81 -37.68 17.14
CA LEU A 593 -30.09 -38.89 16.73
C LEU A 593 -30.66 -40.14 17.42
N THR A 594 -31.16 -39.99 18.63
CA THR A 594 -31.88 -41.09 19.35
C THR A 594 -33.09 -41.54 18.55
N GLU A 595 -33.97 -40.62 18.11
CA GLU A 595 -35.12 -40.95 17.29
C GLU A 595 -34.71 -41.54 15.93
N LEU A 596 -33.69 -41.00 15.29
CA LEU A 596 -33.16 -41.55 14.04
C LEU A 596 -32.72 -43.01 14.21
N THR A 597 -32.07 -43.34 15.33
CA THR A 597 -31.58 -44.70 15.64
C THR A 597 -32.75 -45.68 15.74
N VAL A 598 -33.92 -45.26 16.25
CA VAL A 598 -35.16 -46.05 16.32
C VAL A 598 -35.75 -46.26 14.92
N GLN A 599 -35.79 -45.19 14.09
CA GLN A 599 -36.41 -45.21 12.76
C GLN A 599 -35.61 -45.97 11.71
N VAL A 600 -34.26 -46.05 11.84
CA VAL A 600 -33.39 -46.66 10.83
C VAL A 600 -33.55 -48.18 10.73
N GLN A 601 -34.04 -48.86 11.76
CA GLN A 601 -34.31 -50.29 11.84
C GLN A 601 -33.20 -51.16 11.24
N HIS A 602 -31.92 -50.82 11.51
CA HIS A 602 -30.78 -51.58 11.07
C HIS A 602 -29.72 -51.64 12.15
N ALA A 603 -29.40 -52.83 12.63
CA ALA A 603 -28.55 -53.06 13.81
C ALA A 603 -27.15 -52.44 13.69
N ALA A 604 -26.50 -52.55 12.55
CA ALA A 604 -25.15 -51.96 12.36
C ALA A 604 -25.15 -50.44 12.38
N ILE A 605 -26.12 -49.76 11.73
CA ILE A 605 -26.27 -48.31 11.76
C ILE A 605 -26.60 -47.85 13.18
N ALA A 606 -27.59 -48.51 13.84
CA ALA A 606 -27.97 -48.17 15.19
C ALA A 606 -26.81 -48.34 16.20
N ALA A 607 -26.02 -49.41 16.08
CA ALA A 607 -24.85 -49.63 16.91
C ALA A 607 -23.74 -48.54 16.69
N ALA A 608 -23.54 -48.12 15.43
CA ALA A 608 -22.55 -47.09 15.10
C ALA A 608 -23.01 -45.68 15.53
N LEU A 609 -24.33 -45.39 15.52
CA LEU A 609 -24.87 -44.11 16.01
C LEU A 609 -25.02 -44.04 17.53
N ARG A 610 -25.10 -45.16 18.20
CA ARG A 610 -25.35 -45.24 19.65
C ARG A 610 -24.44 -44.35 20.50
N PRO A 611 -23.12 -44.21 20.24
CA PRO A 611 -22.26 -43.30 20.99
C PRO A 611 -22.72 -41.86 20.99
N TYR A 612 -23.42 -41.42 19.94
CA TYR A 612 -23.91 -40.06 19.71
C TYR A 612 -25.32 -39.82 20.19
N THR A 613 -26.06 -40.87 20.68
CA THR A 613 -27.40 -40.75 21.22
C THR A 613 -27.38 -40.38 22.71
N VAL A 614 -28.53 -40.04 23.28
CA VAL A 614 -28.69 -39.65 24.68
C VAL A 614 -28.13 -40.66 25.68
N VAL A 615 -28.03 -41.94 25.30
CA VAL A 615 -27.46 -43.03 26.13
C VAL A 615 -25.95 -43.22 25.90
N GLY A 616 -25.38 -42.56 24.92
CA GLY A 616 -23.96 -42.65 24.53
C GLY A 616 -23.10 -41.56 25.16
N HIS A 617 -21.80 -41.76 25.08
CA HIS A 617 -20.83 -40.80 25.67
C HIS A 617 -20.84 -39.41 25.05
N TYR A 618 -21.26 -39.27 23.77
CA TYR A 618 -21.25 -38.05 23.01
C TYR A 618 -22.63 -37.40 22.85
N GLY A 619 -23.68 -38.07 23.30
CA GLY A 619 -25.07 -37.65 23.11
C GLY A 619 -25.42 -36.33 23.81
N ARG A 620 -24.76 -36.06 24.95
CA ARG A 620 -24.96 -34.78 25.65
C ARG A 620 -24.70 -33.57 24.77
N LEU A 621 -23.76 -33.67 23.81
CA LEU A 621 -23.36 -32.56 22.95
C LEU A 621 -24.17 -32.52 21.62
N LEU A 622 -24.52 -33.68 21.05
CA LEU A 622 -25.06 -33.79 19.68
C LEU A 622 -26.51 -34.28 19.56
N ASP A 623 -27.13 -34.66 20.68
CA ASP A 623 -28.47 -35.28 20.67
C ASP A 623 -29.46 -34.52 21.56
N ALA A 624 -29.46 -33.21 21.45
CA ALA A 624 -30.36 -32.35 22.22
C ALA A 624 -31.72 -32.19 21.54
N SER A 625 -32.71 -31.76 22.32
CA SER A 625 -34.05 -31.38 21.83
C SER A 625 -34.14 -29.90 21.40
N ARG A 626 -33.10 -29.13 21.64
CA ARG A 626 -32.94 -27.72 21.20
C ARG A 626 -31.49 -27.43 20.94
N ASP A 627 -31.26 -26.40 20.15
CA ASP A 627 -29.91 -25.89 19.85
C ASP A 627 -29.60 -24.68 20.74
N ASP A 628 -28.47 -24.70 21.43
CA ASP A 628 -28.03 -23.62 22.32
C ASP A 628 -27.26 -22.52 21.58
N LEU A 629 -27.03 -22.66 20.26
CA LEU A 629 -26.37 -21.62 19.47
C LEU A 629 -27.29 -20.40 19.26
N ALA A 630 -26.96 -19.30 19.91
CA ALA A 630 -27.68 -18.05 19.76
C ALA A 630 -27.41 -17.36 18.41
N GLU A 631 -28.35 -16.50 18.02
CA GLU A 631 -28.17 -15.63 16.85
C GLU A 631 -27.37 -14.38 17.20
N SER A 632 -26.05 -14.51 17.32
CA SER A 632 -25.14 -13.38 17.55
C SER A 632 -24.23 -13.14 16.33
N ARG A 633 -23.98 -11.89 16.00
CA ARG A 633 -23.04 -11.53 14.92
C ARG A 633 -21.57 -11.63 15.33
N PHE A 634 -21.30 -11.88 16.61
CA PHE A 634 -19.95 -12.15 17.11
C PHE A 634 -19.99 -13.42 17.96
N GLN A 635 -19.39 -14.48 17.45
CA GLN A 635 -19.36 -15.80 18.10
C GLN A 635 -17.93 -16.30 18.17
N VAL A 636 -17.54 -16.77 19.34
CA VAL A 636 -16.25 -17.39 19.62
C VAL A 636 -16.46 -18.80 20.12
N PHE A 637 -15.83 -19.77 19.49
CA PHE A 637 -15.87 -21.18 19.83
C PHE A 637 -14.54 -21.61 20.42
N GLU A 638 -14.51 -21.90 21.73
CA GLU A 638 -13.31 -22.41 22.42
C GLU A 638 -13.14 -23.89 22.15
N LEU A 639 -12.01 -24.25 21.51
CA LEU A 639 -11.72 -25.60 21.06
C LEU A 639 -10.83 -26.40 22.02
N LYS A 640 -10.27 -25.80 23.07
CA LYS A 640 -9.29 -26.41 23.96
C LYS A 640 -9.74 -27.79 24.50
N HIS A 641 -10.94 -27.88 24.98
CA HIS A 641 -11.49 -29.13 25.52
C HIS A 641 -11.92 -30.09 24.41
N LEU A 642 -12.43 -29.57 23.30
CA LEU A 642 -12.84 -30.40 22.16
C LEU A 642 -11.66 -31.13 21.52
N PHE A 643 -10.50 -30.45 21.35
CA PHE A 643 -9.28 -31.09 20.82
C PHE A 643 -8.61 -32.08 21.79
N GLY A 644 -9.00 -32.09 23.05
CA GLY A 644 -8.62 -33.11 24.00
C GLY A 644 -9.43 -34.42 23.88
N LEU A 645 -10.50 -34.43 23.07
CA LEU A 645 -11.34 -35.57 22.82
C LEU A 645 -10.93 -36.36 21.57
N ASP A 646 -11.52 -37.53 21.39
CA ASP A 646 -11.36 -38.37 20.19
C ASP A 646 -11.92 -37.63 18.95
N ASP A 647 -11.26 -37.82 17.81
CA ASP A 647 -11.73 -37.31 16.49
C ASP A 647 -13.17 -37.71 16.17
N LYS A 648 -13.62 -38.81 16.72
CA LYS A 648 -14.99 -39.28 16.58
C LYS A 648 -16.03 -38.32 17.12
N ILE A 649 -15.65 -37.38 17.98
CA ILE A 649 -16.55 -36.35 18.50
C ILE A 649 -16.14 -34.95 17.98
N ALA A 650 -14.85 -34.66 17.93
CA ALA A 650 -14.39 -33.35 17.51
C ALA A 650 -14.79 -33.02 16.08
N VAL A 651 -14.64 -33.97 15.16
CA VAL A 651 -14.96 -33.74 13.72
C VAL A 651 -16.46 -33.53 13.48
N PRO A 652 -17.39 -34.37 14.00
CA PRO A 652 -18.83 -34.12 13.88
C PRO A 652 -19.28 -32.75 14.42
N VAL A 653 -18.74 -32.33 15.55
CA VAL A 653 -19.05 -31.01 16.14
C VAL A 653 -18.57 -29.88 15.26
N LEU A 654 -17.33 -29.93 14.77
CA LEU A 654 -16.78 -28.90 13.88
C LEU A 654 -17.56 -28.85 12.56
N LEU A 655 -17.90 -29.97 11.95
CA LEU A 655 -18.72 -30.02 10.73
C LEU A 655 -20.10 -29.41 10.96
N TYR A 656 -20.68 -29.64 12.11
CA TYR A 656 -21.98 -29.01 12.47
C TYR A 656 -21.82 -27.50 12.65
N LEU A 657 -20.83 -27.03 13.39
CA LEU A 657 -20.59 -25.58 13.56
C LEU A 657 -20.34 -24.89 12.22
N PHE A 658 -19.58 -25.52 11.32
CA PHE A 658 -19.38 -25.02 9.98
C PHE A 658 -20.68 -24.88 9.21
N ARG A 659 -21.59 -25.87 9.30
CA ARG A 659 -22.91 -25.77 8.69
C ARG A 659 -23.71 -24.61 9.24
N ARG A 660 -23.68 -24.41 10.56
CA ARG A 660 -24.39 -23.29 11.21
C ARG A 660 -23.82 -21.93 10.78
N ILE A 661 -22.50 -21.81 10.57
CA ILE A 661 -21.89 -20.60 10.02
C ILE A 661 -22.34 -20.39 8.57
N GLU A 662 -22.28 -21.42 7.70
CA GLU A 662 -22.72 -21.33 6.31
C GLU A 662 -24.16 -20.81 6.17
N GLN A 663 -25.06 -21.29 7.01
CA GLN A 663 -26.46 -20.85 7.03
C GLN A 663 -26.61 -19.35 7.37
N ARG A 664 -25.62 -18.75 8.00
CA ARG A 664 -25.64 -17.35 8.43
C ARG A 664 -24.95 -16.40 7.45
N LEU A 665 -24.28 -16.93 6.44
CA LEU A 665 -23.64 -16.13 5.40
C LEU A 665 -24.68 -15.58 4.42
N ASP A 666 -25.18 -14.40 4.73
CA ASP A 666 -26.25 -13.71 4.01
C ASP A 666 -25.74 -12.65 3.01
N GLY A 667 -24.40 -12.63 2.75
CA GLY A 667 -23.73 -11.63 1.93
C GLY A 667 -23.22 -10.43 2.72
N SER A 668 -23.53 -10.30 4.02
CA SER A 668 -22.91 -9.34 4.91
C SER A 668 -21.41 -9.64 5.06
N PRO A 669 -20.57 -8.62 5.27
CA PRO A 669 -19.15 -8.84 5.54
C PRO A 669 -18.97 -9.85 6.68
N SER A 670 -18.26 -10.96 6.42
CA SER A 670 -18.09 -12.03 7.39
C SER A 670 -16.61 -12.37 7.54
N LEU A 671 -16.15 -12.50 8.79
CA LEU A 671 -14.78 -12.93 9.13
C LEU A 671 -14.86 -14.25 9.87
N ILE A 672 -14.12 -15.26 9.39
CA ILE A 672 -14.00 -16.55 10.03
C ILE A 672 -12.52 -16.73 10.42
N GLU A 673 -12.24 -16.76 11.70
CA GLU A 673 -10.88 -16.95 12.23
C GLU A 673 -10.73 -18.36 12.78
N ILE A 674 -9.65 -19.05 12.42
CA ILE A 674 -9.32 -20.39 12.93
C ILE A 674 -7.91 -20.35 13.51
N ASP A 675 -7.83 -20.27 14.84
CA ASP A 675 -6.54 -20.39 15.55
C ASP A 675 -6.12 -21.84 15.62
N GLU A 676 -4.82 -22.09 15.62
CA GLU A 676 -4.20 -23.41 15.56
C GLU A 676 -4.81 -24.30 14.44
N ALA A 677 -5.07 -23.68 13.28
CA ALA A 677 -5.77 -24.31 12.14
C ALA A 677 -5.17 -25.66 11.71
N TRP A 678 -3.84 -25.86 11.91
CA TRP A 678 -3.17 -27.11 11.59
C TRP A 678 -3.77 -28.33 12.32
N MET A 679 -4.21 -28.16 13.57
CA MET A 679 -4.80 -29.26 14.36
C MET A 679 -6.08 -29.79 13.72
N ALA A 680 -6.95 -28.89 13.30
CA ALA A 680 -8.19 -29.22 12.63
C ALA A 680 -7.95 -29.73 11.18
N LEU A 681 -7.05 -29.09 10.46
CA LEU A 681 -6.78 -29.38 9.03
C LEU A 681 -6.05 -30.71 8.80
N MET A 682 -5.38 -31.27 9.81
CA MET A 682 -4.77 -32.61 9.73
C MET A 682 -5.81 -33.72 9.53
N HIS A 683 -7.06 -33.52 9.99
CA HIS A 683 -8.13 -34.48 9.78
C HIS A 683 -8.68 -34.38 8.36
N SER A 684 -8.70 -35.48 7.59
CA SER A 684 -9.02 -35.48 6.16
C SER A 684 -10.43 -34.93 5.83
N LEU A 685 -11.46 -35.28 6.61
CA LEU A 685 -12.83 -34.79 6.40
C LEU A 685 -12.95 -33.30 6.68
N PHE A 686 -12.36 -32.82 7.75
CA PHE A 686 -12.38 -31.42 8.11
C PHE A 686 -11.51 -30.57 7.14
N GLY A 687 -10.31 -31.05 6.83
CA GLY A 687 -9.43 -30.39 5.85
C GLY A 687 -10.08 -30.25 4.48
N ALA A 688 -10.81 -31.28 4.02
CA ALA A 688 -11.57 -31.21 2.77
C ALA A 688 -12.69 -30.13 2.82
N ARG A 689 -13.35 -29.95 3.97
CA ARG A 689 -14.39 -28.91 4.12
C ARG A 689 -13.81 -27.51 4.12
N VAL A 690 -12.73 -27.26 4.85
CA VAL A 690 -12.02 -25.97 4.82
C VAL A 690 -11.48 -25.68 3.42
N HIS A 691 -10.98 -26.69 2.71
CA HIS A 691 -10.59 -26.56 1.31
C HIS A 691 -11.75 -26.06 0.43
N GLN A 692 -12.94 -26.64 0.56
CA GLN A 692 -14.14 -26.15 -0.16
C GLN A 692 -14.48 -24.71 0.24
N TRP A 693 -14.37 -24.36 1.50
CA TRP A 693 -14.61 -23.02 2.00
C TRP A 693 -13.71 -21.99 1.35
N LEU A 694 -12.42 -22.24 1.32
CA LEU A 694 -11.45 -21.33 0.68
C LEU A 694 -11.76 -21.08 -0.81
N LEU A 695 -12.41 -22.04 -1.48
CA LEU A 695 -12.79 -21.89 -2.90
C LEU A 695 -14.14 -21.18 -3.10
N GLN A 696 -15.05 -21.24 -2.13
CA GLN A 696 -16.46 -20.83 -2.31
C GLN A 696 -16.85 -19.58 -1.51
N LEU A 697 -16.32 -19.39 -0.31
CA LEU A 697 -16.80 -18.37 0.63
C LEU A 697 -16.53 -16.93 0.18
N ARG A 698 -15.58 -16.70 -0.73
CA ARG A 698 -15.37 -15.37 -1.32
C ARG A 698 -16.64 -14.80 -1.94
N LYS A 699 -17.47 -15.67 -2.58
CA LYS A 699 -18.73 -15.27 -3.21
C LYS A 699 -19.83 -14.92 -2.19
N ALA A 700 -19.69 -15.39 -0.97
CA ALA A 700 -20.58 -15.09 0.16
C ALA A 700 -20.07 -13.89 1.00
N ASN A 701 -19.11 -13.11 0.47
CA ASN A 701 -18.47 -11.99 1.18
C ASN A 701 -17.85 -12.41 2.53
N ALA A 702 -17.26 -13.61 2.58
CA ALA A 702 -16.63 -14.14 3.78
C ALA A 702 -15.12 -14.33 3.60
N ALA A 703 -14.36 -13.77 4.51
CA ALA A 703 -12.92 -13.90 4.63
C ALA A 703 -12.56 -14.95 5.69
N VAL A 704 -11.60 -15.83 5.38
CA VAL A 704 -11.10 -16.84 6.32
C VAL A 704 -9.67 -16.49 6.72
N VAL A 705 -9.40 -16.38 8.01
CA VAL A 705 -8.07 -16.20 8.58
C VAL A 705 -7.62 -17.51 9.22
N LEU A 706 -6.61 -18.13 8.63
CA LEU A 706 -6.00 -19.35 9.15
C LEU A 706 -4.73 -19.02 9.89
N ALA A 707 -4.63 -19.35 11.17
CA ALA A 707 -3.46 -19.10 11.96
C ALA A 707 -2.74 -20.41 12.35
N THR A 708 -1.42 -20.46 12.20
CA THR A 708 -0.58 -21.61 12.54
C THR A 708 0.77 -21.17 13.10
N GLN A 709 1.47 -22.07 13.79
CA GLN A 709 2.70 -21.71 14.50
C GLN A 709 3.93 -21.59 13.59
N SER A 710 4.00 -22.38 12.51
CA SER A 710 5.19 -22.38 11.66
C SER A 710 4.90 -22.83 10.23
N PRO A 711 5.76 -22.44 9.26
CA PRO A 711 5.69 -22.97 7.90
C PRO A 711 5.84 -24.49 7.83
N ALA A 712 6.60 -25.12 8.75
CA ALA A 712 6.77 -26.56 8.80
C ALA A 712 5.46 -27.32 9.11
N GLN A 713 4.58 -26.76 9.94
CA GLN A 713 3.26 -27.34 10.19
C GLN A 713 2.38 -27.24 8.94
N LEU A 714 2.47 -26.13 8.22
CA LEU A 714 1.73 -25.94 6.97
C LEU A 714 2.17 -26.97 5.90
N GLU A 715 3.46 -27.28 5.83
CA GLU A 715 4.01 -28.26 4.89
C GLU A 715 3.44 -29.66 5.08
N GLN A 716 3.08 -30.02 6.30
CA GLN A 716 2.53 -31.34 6.65
C GLN A 716 1.03 -31.47 6.31
N LEU A 717 0.34 -30.37 5.95
CA LEU A 717 -1.10 -30.39 5.68
C LEU A 717 -1.44 -31.05 4.35
N PRO A 718 -2.50 -31.89 4.27
CA PRO A 718 -2.91 -32.55 3.03
C PRO A 718 -3.25 -31.59 1.88
N HIS A 719 -3.81 -30.43 2.18
CA HIS A 719 -4.27 -29.43 1.20
C HIS A 719 -3.41 -28.15 1.18
N ARG A 720 -2.11 -28.24 1.50
CA ARG A 720 -1.21 -27.09 1.62
C ARG A 720 -1.24 -26.14 0.41
N HIS A 721 -1.24 -26.70 -0.81
CA HIS A 721 -1.22 -25.91 -2.05
C HIS A 721 -2.47 -25.04 -2.17
N THR A 722 -3.66 -25.60 -1.91
CA THR A 722 -4.89 -24.79 -1.95
C THR A 722 -4.88 -23.70 -0.89
N ILE A 723 -4.39 -23.98 0.32
CA ILE A 723 -4.28 -22.99 1.38
C ILE A 723 -3.34 -21.86 0.95
N THR A 724 -2.16 -22.19 0.42
CA THR A 724 -1.19 -21.19 -0.03
C THR A 724 -1.65 -20.38 -1.23
N ASP A 725 -2.40 -20.99 -2.15
CA ASP A 725 -2.92 -20.32 -3.35
C ASP A 725 -4.17 -19.46 -3.04
N SER A 726 -5.02 -19.91 -2.12
CA SER A 726 -6.23 -19.18 -1.74
C SER A 726 -5.96 -18.06 -0.74
N CYS A 727 -4.96 -18.22 0.16
CA CYS A 727 -4.58 -17.19 1.10
C CYS A 727 -3.55 -16.25 0.47
N VAL A 728 -4.03 -15.34 -0.37
CA VAL A 728 -3.19 -14.37 -1.10
C VAL A 728 -2.55 -13.33 -0.18
N THR A 729 -3.20 -13.04 0.95
CA THR A 729 -2.66 -12.21 2.03
C THR A 729 -2.02 -13.08 3.09
N ARG A 730 -0.80 -12.71 3.53
CA ARG A 730 -0.09 -13.45 4.57
C ARG A 730 0.52 -12.48 5.58
N ILE A 731 0.48 -12.87 6.85
CA ILE A 731 1.08 -12.11 7.94
C ILE A 731 2.04 -13.04 8.69
N TYR A 732 3.30 -12.68 8.68
CA TYR A 732 4.36 -13.40 9.37
C TYR A 732 4.73 -12.68 10.65
N LEU A 733 4.74 -13.41 11.74
CA LEU A 733 5.20 -12.93 13.03
C LEU A 733 6.71 -13.19 13.19
N PRO A 734 7.39 -12.49 14.08
CA PRO A 734 8.83 -12.62 14.28
C PRO A 734 9.29 -14.04 14.54
N ASN A 735 10.30 -14.47 13.81
CA ASN A 735 10.95 -15.76 13.99
C ASN A 735 12.47 -15.60 13.82
N PRO A 736 13.25 -15.52 14.94
CA PRO A 736 14.70 -15.38 14.86
C PRO A 736 15.41 -16.51 14.06
N ASP A 737 14.77 -17.68 13.98
CA ASP A 737 15.33 -18.84 13.27
C ASP A 737 15.00 -18.84 11.76
N ALA A 738 14.25 -17.83 11.25
CA ALA A 738 13.77 -17.81 9.86
C ALA A 738 14.90 -17.90 8.81
N THR A 739 16.09 -17.39 9.12
CA THR A 739 17.29 -17.43 8.24
C THR A 739 18.10 -18.71 8.33
N THR A 740 17.75 -19.62 9.24
CA THR A 740 18.50 -20.87 9.38
C THR A 740 18.30 -21.80 8.17
N ALA A 741 19.27 -22.68 7.90
CA ALA A 741 19.24 -23.60 6.77
C ALA A 741 17.99 -24.52 6.75
N GLY A 742 17.42 -24.83 7.92
CA GLY A 742 16.20 -25.64 8.03
C GLY A 742 14.89 -24.87 7.87
N GLN A 743 14.88 -23.54 8.09
CA GLN A 743 13.67 -22.73 8.03
C GLN A 743 13.59 -21.88 6.76
N ALA A 744 14.69 -21.30 6.30
CA ALA A 744 14.70 -20.40 5.15
C ALA A 744 14.06 -20.99 3.87
N PRO A 745 14.30 -22.29 3.52
CA PRO A 745 13.63 -22.89 2.36
C PRO A 745 12.10 -22.86 2.46
N LEU A 746 11.54 -23.10 3.65
CA LEU A 746 10.09 -23.11 3.88
C LEU A 746 9.46 -21.73 3.64
N TYR A 747 10.16 -20.65 3.99
CA TYR A 747 9.74 -19.28 3.71
C TYR A 747 9.87 -18.94 2.22
N ARG A 748 10.93 -19.43 1.53
CA ARG A 748 11.08 -19.27 0.08
C ARG A 748 9.98 -19.98 -0.69
N ASP A 749 9.56 -21.18 -0.25
CA ASP A 749 8.43 -21.91 -0.83
C ASP A 749 7.10 -21.15 -0.70
N LEU A 750 7.00 -20.26 0.29
CA LEU A 750 5.89 -19.32 0.43
C LEU A 750 6.09 -18.02 -0.39
N GLY A 751 7.12 -17.95 -1.22
CA GLY A 751 7.38 -16.83 -2.13
C GLY A 751 8.13 -15.65 -1.52
N LEU A 752 8.78 -15.79 -0.35
CA LEU A 752 9.59 -14.73 0.22
C LEU A 752 11.03 -14.77 -0.30
N ASN A 753 11.59 -13.61 -0.53
CA ASN A 753 13.01 -13.44 -0.82
C ASN A 753 13.85 -13.35 0.47
N ASP A 754 15.17 -13.39 0.33
CA ASP A 754 16.10 -13.44 1.46
C ASP A 754 16.04 -12.16 2.33
N GLN A 755 15.76 -11.00 1.75
CA GLN A 755 15.61 -9.74 2.49
C GLN A 755 14.34 -9.74 3.35
N GLN A 756 13.24 -10.28 2.83
CA GLN A 756 11.99 -10.44 3.56
C GLN A 756 12.15 -11.41 4.72
N ILE A 757 12.82 -12.55 4.49
CA ILE A 757 13.14 -13.54 5.52
C ILE A 757 14.02 -12.93 6.61
N ALA A 758 15.04 -12.16 6.22
CA ALA A 758 15.90 -11.44 7.16
C ALA A 758 15.13 -10.38 7.97
N SER A 759 14.13 -9.73 7.36
CA SER A 759 13.25 -8.79 8.06
C SER A 759 12.40 -9.49 9.12
N ILE A 760 11.83 -10.66 8.81
CA ILE A 760 11.08 -11.48 9.77
C ILE A 760 11.99 -11.95 10.92
N ALA A 761 13.25 -12.33 10.62
CA ALA A 761 14.21 -12.79 11.63
C ALA A 761 14.62 -11.67 12.61
N ARG A 762 14.73 -10.43 12.13
CA ARG A 762 15.12 -9.25 12.93
C ARG A 762 13.94 -8.57 13.64
N ALA A 763 12.71 -8.90 13.25
CA ALA A 763 11.50 -8.33 13.82
C ALA A 763 11.36 -8.63 15.33
N VAL A 764 10.79 -7.69 16.07
CA VAL A 764 10.62 -7.78 17.53
C VAL A 764 9.30 -8.48 17.87
N PRO A 765 9.32 -9.59 18.62
CA PRO A 765 8.11 -10.29 19.04
C PRO A 765 7.11 -9.39 19.79
N LYS A 766 5.81 -9.62 19.58
CA LYS A 766 4.68 -8.86 20.17
C LYS A 766 4.58 -7.40 19.72
N ARG A 767 5.47 -6.94 18.85
CA ARG A 767 5.46 -5.57 18.31
C ARG A 767 5.34 -5.59 16.80
N ASP A 768 6.25 -6.28 16.11
CA ASP A 768 6.40 -6.24 14.67
C ASP A 768 5.64 -7.39 13.99
N TYR A 769 5.07 -7.10 12.84
CA TYR A 769 4.35 -8.05 11.98
C TYR A 769 4.74 -7.79 10.54
N TYR A 770 5.01 -8.84 9.77
CA TYR A 770 5.39 -8.71 8.37
C TYR A 770 4.22 -9.11 7.47
N PHE A 771 3.66 -8.16 6.76
CA PHE A 771 2.54 -8.33 5.83
C PHE A 771 3.03 -8.58 4.42
N THR A 772 2.41 -9.50 3.70
CA THR A 772 2.61 -9.72 2.26
C THR A 772 1.28 -9.91 1.55
N SER A 773 1.18 -9.38 0.34
CA SER A 773 0.08 -9.58 -0.60
C SER A 773 0.60 -9.43 -2.03
N PRO A 774 -0.17 -9.76 -3.07
CA PRO A 774 0.21 -9.51 -4.47
C PRO A 774 0.49 -8.03 -4.76
N ARG A 775 -0.05 -7.12 -3.94
CA ARG A 775 0.12 -5.68 -4.11
C ARG A 775 1.36 -5.11 -3.45
N GLY A 776 1.97 -5.82 -2.52
CA GLY A 776 3.16 -5.37 -1.82
C GLY A 776 3.35 -6.04 -0.46
N SER A 777 4.44 -5.68 0.21
CA SER A 777 4.80 -6.19 1.53
C SER A 777 5.24 -5.07 2.46
N ARG A 778 5.05 -5.26 3.78
CA ARG A 778 5.38 -4.24 4.76
C ARG A 778 5.62 -4.81 6.15
N LEU A 779 6.65 -4.33 6.83
CA LEU A 779 6.80 -4.50 8.28
C LEU A 779 5.99 -3.42 9.00
N PHE A 780 5.15 -3.81 9.97
CA PHE A 780 4.26 -2.88 10.67
C PHE A 780 4.10 -3.26 12.14
N GLU A 781 3.60 -2.32 12.94
CA GLU A 781 3.25 -2.47 14.34
C GLU A 781 1.74 -2.29 14.53
N LEU A 782 1.13 -3.03 15.45
CA LEU A 782 -0.31 -2.92 15.69
C LEU A 782 -0.71 -1.57 16.31
N GLY A 783 0.20 -0.91 17.02
CA GLY A 783 -0.07 0.39 17.65
C GLY A 783 -1.13 0.30 18.74
N LEU A 784 -1.03 -0.71 19.61
CA LEU A 784 -1.97 -0.95 20.70
C LEU A 784 -1.63 -0.12 21.94
N GLY A 785 -2.65 0.51 22.50
CA GLY A 785 -2.58 1.18 23.78
C GLY A 785 -3.00 0.27 24.94
N PRO A 786 -2.96 0.78 26.19
CA PRO A 786 -3.29 0.01 27.39
C PRO A 786 -4.73 -0.49 27.41
N LEU A 787 -5.70 0.27 26.89
CA LEU A 787 -7.10 -0.15 26.83
C LEU A 787 -7.27 -1.36 25.93
N ALA A 788 -6.75 -1.29 24.69
CA ALA A 788 -6.82 -2.40 23.74
C ALA A 788 -6.11 -3.65 24.33
N LEU A 789 -4.92 -3.49 24.92
CA LEU A 789 -4.18 -4.59 25.52
C LEU A 789 -4.91 -5.22 26.72
N SER A 790 -5.66 -4.46 27.53
CA SER A 790 -6.40 -4.99 28.66
C SER A 790 -7.52 -5.97 28.28
N ILE A 791 -7.99 -5.87 27.02
CA ILE A 791 -9.05 -6.73 26.48
C ILE A 791 -8.48 -7.80 25.53
N LEU A 792 -7.47 -7.46 24.72
CA LEU A 792 -6.95 -8.33 23.65
C LEU A 792 -5.78 -9.21 24.12
N ALA A 793 -5.04 -8.81 25.14
CA ALA A 793 -3.86 -9.52 25.61
C ALA A 793 -4.18 -10.31 26.90
N THR A 794 -4.99 -11.37 26.77
CA THR A 794 -5.25 -12.28 27.91
C THR A 794 -3.95 -13.00 28.28
N PRO A 795 -3.52 -12.97 29.56
CA PRO A 795 -2.30 -13.66 29.99
C PRO A 795 -2.37 -15.16 29.73
N ALA A 796 -1.24 -15.79 29.41
CA ALA A 796 -1.18 -17.23 29.18
C ALA A 796 -0.97 -18.01 30.50
N GLY A 797 -1.43 -19.29 30.57
CA GLY A 797 -1.18 -20.19 31.68
C GLY A 797 -2.12 -19.97 32.88
N SER A 798 -1.65 -20.19 34.09
CA SER A 798 -2.46 -20.10 35.33
C SER A 798 -3.02 -18.69 35.61
N THR A 799 -2.45 -17.65 34.99
CA THR A 799 -2.95 -16.27 35.05
C THR A 799 -4.21 -16.04 34.22
N VAL A 800 -4.48 -16.86 33.19
CA VAL A 800 -5.76 -16.82 32.42
C VAL A 800 -6.94 -17.04 33.36
N ASP A 801 -6.89 -18.10 34.20
CA ASP A 801 -8.00 -18.44 35.10
C ASP A 801 -8.17 -17.39 36.22
N ALA A 802 -7.11 -16.69 36.61
CA ALA A 802 -7.19 -15.59 37.57
C ALA A 802 -7.87 -14.35 36.93
N THR A 803 -7.43 -13.91 35.77
CA THR A 803 -8.01 -12.79 35.03
C THR A 803 -9.47 -13.06 34.66
N ARG A 804 -9.80 -14.29 34.25
CA ARG A 804 -11.15 -14.69 33.91
C ARG A 804 -12.07 -14.61 35.13
N ARG A 805 -11.65 -15.15 36.29
CA ARG A 805 -12.41 -15.04 37.55
C ARG A 805 -12.61 -13.61 38.01
N ASP A 806 -11.60 -12.77 37.83
CA ASP A 806 -11.69 -11.35 38.16
C ASP A 806 -12.75 -10.66 37.28
N ILE A 807 -12.76 -10.93 35.98
CA ILE A 807 -13.76 -10.40 35.07
C ILE A 807 -15.16 -11.00 35.34
N GLU A 808 -15.28 -12.31 35.60
CA GLU A 808 -16.52 -12.99 35.98
C GLU A 808 -17.13 -12.36 37.24
N GLY A 809 -16.28 -12.05 38.23
CA GLY A 809 -16.75 -11.35 39.43
C GLY A 809 -17.24 -9.93 39.15
N LEU A 810 -16.61 -9.20 38.23
CA LEU A 810 -17.11 -7.89 37.78
C LEU A 810 -18.40 -8.01 36.96
N MET A 811 -18.56 -9.05 36.15
CA MET A 811 -19.79 -9.31 35.40
C MET A 811 -20.98 -9.59 36.36
N GLU A 812 -20.74 -10.35 37.43
CA GLU A 812 -21.75 -10.57 38.45
C GLU A 812 -22.16 -9.29 39.20
N GLN A 813 -21.19 -8.39 39.49
CA GLN A 813 -21.43 -7.15 40.24
C GLN A 813 -22.04 -6.04 39.39
N HIS A 814 -21.58 -5.88 38.12
CA HIS A 814 -21.90 -4.72 37.28
C HIS A 814 -22.75 -5.09 36.07
N GLY A 815 -23.07 -6.37 35.84
CA GLY A 815 -23.83 -6.81 34.70
C GLY A 815 -23.16 -6.39 33.36
N PRO A 816 -23.89 -5.87 32.36
CA PRO A 816 -23.32 -5.44 31.07
C PRO A 816 -22.32 -4.29 31.16
N ALA A 817 -22.33 -3.51 32.24
CA ALA A 817 -21.41 -2.36 32.44
C ALA A 817 -20.02 -2.77 32.97
N TRP A 818 -19.75 -4.08 33.19
CA TRP A 818 -18.49 -4.58 33.72
C TRP A 818 -17.22 -4.07 33.00
N PRO A 819 -17.21 -3.76 31.66
CA PRO A 819 -15.99 -3.27 31.02
C PRO A 819 -15.51 -1.92 31.57
N GLY A 820 -16.43 -1.02 31.97
CA GLY A 820 -16.07 0.24 32.64
C GLY A 820 -15.35 -0.01 33.96
N ALA A 821 -15.91 -0.89 34.82
CA ALA A 821 -15.29 -1.30 36.07
C ALA A 821 -13.92 -1.99 35.88
N TRP A 822 -13.78 -2.77 34.81
CA TRP A 822 -12.49 -3.36 34.44
C TRP A 822 -11.45 -2.32 34.06
N PHE A 823 -11.80 -1.31 33.26
CA PHE A 823 -10.91 -0.22 32.89
C PHE A 823 -10.49 0.59 34.12
N GLU A 824 -11.41 0.88 35.03
CA GLU A 824 -11.09 1.57 36.27
C GLU A 824 -10.11 0.74 37.14
N ARG A 825 -10.35 -0.57 37.29
CA ARG A 825 -9.48 -1.49 38.04
C ARG A 825 -8.07 -1.58 37.44
N GLN A 826 -7.95 -1.41 36.09
CA GLN A 826 -6.66 -1.34 35.38
C GLN A 826 -6.01 0.06 35.46
N GLY A 827 -6.57 1.00 36.20
CA GLY A 827 -6.06 2.36 36.36
C GLY A 827 -6.38 3.31 35.21
N MET A 828 -7.30 2.94 34.35
CA MET A 828 -7.66 3.69 33.12
C MET A 828 -8.97 4.47 33.30
N ARG A 829 -9.00 5.37 34.32
CA ARG A 829 -10.22 6.11 34.71
C ARG A 829 -10.84 6.91 33.56
N ASP A 830 -10.04 7.62 32.80
CA ASP A 830 -10.54 8.41 31.64
C ASP A 830 -11.30 7.54 30.62
N TRP A 831 -10.83 6.31 30.40
CA TRP A 831 -11.48 5.35 29.50
C TRP A 831 -12.72 4.72 30.14
N ALA A 832 -12.73 4.52 31.45
CA ALA A 832 -13.92 4.05 32.15
C ALA A 832 -15.06 5.09 32.06
N GLU A 833 -14.78 6.37 32.32
CA GLU A 833 -15.74 7.47 32.18
C GLU A 833 -16.29 7.58 30.73
N ARG A 834 -15.41 7.43 29.71
CA ARG A 834 -15.82 7.41 28.30
C ARG A 834 -16.72 6.22 27.98
N TYR A 835 -16.38 5.04 28.53
CA TYR A 835 -17.20 3.84 28.35
C TYR A 835 -18.60 4.06 28.91
N GLU A 836 -18.74 4.58 30.13
CA GLU A 836 -20.01 4.85 30.75
C GLU A 836 -20.86 5.85 29.95
N ALA A 837 -20.25 6.92 29.42
CA ALA A 837 -20.90 7.90 28.56
C ALA A 837 -21.47 7.27 27.27
N ILE A 838 -20.68 6.42 26.61
CA ILE A 838 -21.09 5.73 25.38
C ILE A 838 -22.15 4.67 25.72
N HIS A 839 -21.91 3.83 26.73
CA HIS A 839 -22.81 2.75 27.12
C HIS A 839 -24.19 3.29 27.55
N GLY A 840 -24.23 4.40 28.29
CA GLY A 840 -25.48 5.08 28.64
C GLY A 840 -26.27 5.60 27.44
N ALA A 841 -25.58 6.15 26.44
CA ALA A 841 -26.21 6.60 25.19
C ALA A 841 -26.77 5.41 24.36
N TRP A 842 -26.08 4.27 24.34
CA TRP A 842 -26.50 3.06 23.63
C TRP A 842 -27.76 2.45 24.25
N ASN A 843 -27.78 2.28 25.56
CA ASN A 843 -28.96 1.77 26.28
C ASN A 843 -30.20 2.68 26.08
N GLY A 844 -29.99 3.98 25.93
CA GLY A 844 -31.07 4.94 25.62
C GLY A 844 -31.61 4.82 24.19
N LEU A 845 -30.81 4.35 23.22
CA LEU A 845 -31.23 4.10 21.84
C LEU A 845 -31.99 2.79 21.72
N ASP A 846 -31.54 1.72 22.38
CA ASP A 846 -32.22 0.43 22.40
C ASP A 846 -33.61 0.53 23.06
N GLN A 847 -33.76 1.30 24.13
CA GLN A 847 -35.07 1.55 24.76
C GLN A 847 -36.00 2.36 23.86
N LYS A 848 -35.49 3.30 23.05
CA LYS A 848 -36.29 4.04 22.06
C LYS A 848 -36.70 3.14 20.90
N GLY A 849 -35.79 2.32 20.39
CA GLY A 849 -36.09 1.36 19.31
C GLY A 849 -37.15 0.32 19.73
N ALA A 850 -37.02 -0.25 20.93
CA ALA A 850 -37.99 -1.18 21.49
C ALA A 850 -39.36 -0.53 21.73
N ASN A 851 -39.43 0.74 22.13
CA ASN A 851 -40.68 1.49 22.26
C ASN A 851 -41.32 1.80 20.90
N ASP A 852 -40.53 2.11 19.86
CA ASP A 852 -41.04 2.33 18.50
C ASP A 852 -41.51 1.03 17.83
N GLU A 853 -40.88 -0.12 18.08
CA GLU A 853 -41.38 -1.42 17.61
C GLU A 853 -42.63 -1.84 18.32
N ASN A 854 -42.74 -1.66 19.64
CA ASN A 854 -43.96 -1.90 20.37
C ASN A 854 -45.10 -0.98 19.93
N ALA A 855 -44.83 0.30 19.69
CA ALA A 855 -45.81 1.25 19.15
C ALA A 855 -46.24 0.89 17.72
N ARG A 856 -45.38 0.29 16.91
CA ARG A 856 -45.76 -0.21 15.58
C ARG A 856 -46.57 -1.50 15.64
N ARG A 857 -46.33 -2.40 16.62
CA ARG A 857 -47.14 -3.63 16.83
C ARG A 857 -48.55 -3.34 17.43
N GLU A 858 -48.71 -2.22 18.14
CA GLU A 858 -50.03 -1.78 18.62
C GLU A 858 -50.84 -1.01 17.56
N LEU A 859 -50.27 -0.66 16.41
CA LEU A 859 -50.91 0.05 15.30
C LEU A 859 -51.29 -0.84 14.11
N ASP A 860 -50.98 -2.14 14.16
CA ASP A 860 -51.39 -3.16 13.18
C ASP A 860 -52.49 -4.06 13.82
N PRO A 861 -53.77 -3.97 13.38
CA PRO A 861 -54.87 -4.72 13.95
C PRO A 861 -54.92 -6.18 13.52
#